data_355b9e43e53e86c1ff4fa0ba1585bc99
#
_entry.id   355b9e43e53e86c1ff4fa0ba1585bc99
#
_cell.length_a   1.000
_cell.length_b   1.000
_cell.length_c   1.000
_cell.angle_alpha   90.00
_cell.angle_beta   90.00
_cell.angle_gamma   90.00
#
_symmetry.space_group_name_H-M   'P 1'
#
loop_
_entity.id
_entity.type
_entity.pdbx_description
1 polymer ?
#
loop_
_entity_poly.entity_id
_entity_poly.type
_entity_poly.pdbx_seq_one_letter_code
_entity_poly.pdbx_strand_id
1 'polypeptide(L)'
;SDGDGNFTNDMDGDGIWDTTAIVVGMHHDPSVTGDWADFSALLNHFQDIIDNRPSEYRNTETITVTGLTKVLEDISDAIYEDLLMILPWSVLFTVLVITALHRSAKVVVITGTPILMALAITFGSSVIMDITLTPMIVATFPILIGLGVDYALHMVNRIEEVRRKEIDKAHDENERRRKRGKPEQPVPDLWDLNFYKSCVMEMTRSTGVAVFLSAMTTIVGFSVLIAPLIVPIAPIRSVGVTLVIGISSTLVLSIVLVPTLAWLLKFNKRSNPSVWKNIGQAPIKGFLIIILLAGSITAYGVANLDELNEPITGSSEAPDGIESLNSLAEYSRQFSSGQTSLFIYDASQRPNTNNTLNIRDLPVLDSIDAMEQDVDMVDETSTTSIITFLKAVPATITLTEGVTVGDGSLWDLLHDPCWESEDLADLNCAGWTLVPLAEREALRKDMVNVAFDTLSKEVRSMLMNEGGTKAIVYVSQPYMNLNVAGELRDEIDDILAEGPTLLNTRTSLLTGGLPVSLDINEGIHDTQSTTTLLTLLVLTVLLMFVFRSARLGIYTMVPVAVVILWQPLLMQSGDVNVNIFTAMIGTIVFGIGVDDSIHVMHRIREEGETPHGMASAIEETGQTIFETTITTVSGIAAGFLAAFPGLENFFMLMSVSYTHLTLP
;
A
#
# COMPACT_ATOMS: atom_id res chain seq x y z
N SER A 1 3.68 -30.98 -14.55
CA SER A 1 4.76 -31.94 -14.86
C SER A 1 6.07 -31.20 -14.77
N ASP A 2 7.10 -31.80 -14.25
CA ASP A 2 8.46 -31.27 -14.06
C ASP A 2 9.31 -31.22 -15.37
N GLY A 3 8.68 -31.13 -16.51
CA GLY A 3 9.34 -31.06 -17.82
C GLY A 3 9.88 -32.39 -18.37
N ASP A 4 9.99 -33.43 -17.56
CA ASP A 4 10.41 -34.77 -17.96
C ASP A 4 9.25 -35.77 -18.22
N GLY A 5 8.01 -35.28 -18.11
CA GLY A 5 6.79 -36.05 -18.32
C GLY A 5 6.33 -36.84 -17.09
N ASN A 6 7.00 -36.73 -15.97
CA ASN A 6 6.54 -37.29 -14.71
C ASN A 6 5.60 -36.31 -13.99
N PHE A 7 4.47 -36.82 -13.56
CA PHE A 7 3.59 -36.08 -12.65
C PHE A 7 4.12 -36.26 -11.23
N THR A 8 4.88 -35.29 -10.75
CA THR A 8 5.56 -35.33 -9.45
C THR A 8 4.67 -34.89 -8.28
N ASN A 9 3.42 -35.27 -8.28
CA ASN A 9 2.56 -35.12 -7.10
C ASN A 9 2.71 -36.30 -6.13
N ASP A 10 3.80 -37.03 -6.26
CA ASP A 10 4.24 -38.11 -5.41
C ASP A 10 5.35 -37.54 -4.49
N MET A 11 4.98 -37.12 -3.28
CA MET A 11 5.89 -36.44 -2.35
C MET A 11 6.84 -37.41 -1.66
N ASP A 12 6.46 -38.68 -1.52
CA ASP A 12 7.23 -39.68 -0.81
C ASP A 12 7.92 -40.68 -1.72
N GLY A 13 7.66 -40.61 -3.03
CA GLY A 13 8.30 -41.45 -4.07
C GLY A 13 7.76 -42.87 -4.13
N ASP A 14 6.54 -43.10 -3.65
CA ASP A 14 5.90 -44.45 -3.67
C ASP A 14 5.18 -44.77 -4.97
N GLY A 15 5.11 -43.83 -5.91
CA GLY A 15 4.45 -43.97 -7.20
C GLY A 15 2.94 -43.70 -7.16
N ILE A 16 2.43 -43.17 -6.07
CA ILE A 16 1.04 -42.75 -5.89
C ILE A 16 0.97 -41.23 -5.81
N TRP A 17 -0.06 -40.64 -6.38
CA TRP A 17 -0.24 -39.18 -6.29
C TRP A 17 -0.76 -38.78 -4.90
N ASP A 18 0.00 -37.99 -4.20
CA ASP A 18 -0.35 -37.46 -2.86
C ASP A 18 -1.25 -36.25 -2.93
N THR A 19 -1.15 -35.45 -3.98
CA THR A 19 -1.88 -34.20 -4.13
C THR A 19 -2.57 -34.09 -5.48
N THR A 20 -3.78 -33.52 -5.49
CA THR A 20 -4.49 -33.17 -6.71
C THR A 20 -5.11 -31.78 -6.62
N ALA A 21 -5.12 -31.04 -7.72
CA ALA A 21 -5.78 -29.75 -7.80
C ALA A 21 -7.02 -29.84 -8.70
N ILE A 22 -8.13 -29.29 -8.23
CA ILE A 22 -9.37 -29.14 -9.00
C ILE A 22 -9.53 -27.64 -9.29
N VAL A 23 -9.44 -27.27 -10.55
CA VAL A 23 -9.65 -25.89 -10.99
C VAL A 23 -11.13 -25.64 -11.20
N VAL A 24 -11.71 -24.73 -10.42
CA VAL A 24 -13.10 -24.30 -10.54
C VAL A 24 -13.14 -22.94 -11.24
N GLY A 25 -13.60 -22.92 -12.48
CA GLY A 25 -13.83 -21.66 -13.21
C GLY A 25 -15.15 -21.01 -12.79
N MET A 26 -15.07 -19.80 -12.28
CA MET A 26 -16.26 -18.97 -12.01
C MET A 26 -16.43 -17.97 -13.15
N HIS A 27 -17.55 -18.07 -13.85
CA HIS A 27 -17.87 -17.16 -14.94
C HIS A 27 -18.60 -15.92 -14.37
N HIS A 28 -17.96 -14.77 -14.51
CA HIS A 28 -18.57 -13.48 -14.15
C HIS A 28 -19.03 -12.76 -15.43
N ASP A 29 -20.30 -12.42 -15.51
CA ASP A 29 -20.83 -11.57 -16.57
C ASP A 29 -20.58 -10.09 -16.17
N PRO A 30 -19.67 -9.37 -16.85
CA PRO A 30 -19.38 -7.99 -16.52
C PRO A 30 -20.55 -7.02 -16.76
N SER A 31 -21.61 -7.47 -17.43
CA SER A 31 -22.83 -6.69 -17.62
C SER A 31 -23.78 -6.76 -16.42
N VAL A 32 -23.61 -7.75 -15.58
CA VAL A 32 -24.27 -7.86 -14.28
C VAL A 32 -23.25 -7.41 -13.26
N THR A 33 -23.41 -6.23 -12.68
CA THR A 33 -22.62 -5.79 -11.53
C THR A 33 -22.92 -6.73 -10.37
N GLY A 34 -22.26 -7.89 -10.38
CA GLY A 34 -22.24 -8.79 -9.24
C GLY A 34 -21.54 -8.05 -8.11
N ASP A 35 -22.24 -7.88 -7.01
CA ASP A 35 -21.67 -7.32 -5.82
C ASP A 35 -20.58 -8.29 -5.33
N TRP A 36 -19.46 -7.79 -4.78
CA TRP A 36 -18.42 -8.63 -4.15
C TRP A 36 -19.03 -9.62 -3.14
N ALA A 37 -20.15 -9.23 -2.51
CA ALA A 37 -20.93 -10.07 -1.62
C ALA A 37 -21.44 -11.37 -2.30
N ASP A 38 -21.73 -11.37 -3.59
CA ASP A 38 -22.19 -12.56 -4.32
C ASP A 38 -21.04 -13.57 -4.52
N PHE A 39 -19.81 -13.08 -4.76
CA PHE A 39 -18.62 -13.93 -4.84
C PHE A 39 -18.25 -14.53 -3.48
N SER A 40 -18.28 -13.73 -2.43
CA SER A 40 -18.03 -14.18 -1.06
C SER A 40 -19.07 -15.23 -0.64
N ALA A 41 -20.35 -15.03 -0.95
CA ALA A 41 -21.39 -16.00 -0.67
C ALA A 41 -21.17 -17.34 -1.41
N LEU A 42 -20.67 -17.29 -2.64
CA LEU A 42 -20.36 -18.50 -3.42
C LEU A 42 -19.13 -19.22 -2.83
N LEU A 43 -18.07 -18.52 -2.48
CA LEU A 43 -16.88 -19.09 -1.84
C LEU A 43 -17.23 -19.72 -0.49
N ASN A 44 -18.02 -19.05 0.32
CA ASN A 44 -18.52 -19.58 1.59
C ASN A 44 -19.36 -20.84 1.39
N HIS A 45 -20.15 -20.89 0.32
CA HIS A 45 -20.92 -22.09 -0.01
C HIS A 45 -20.00 -23.27 -0.39
N PHE A 46 -18.92 -23.05 -1.14
CA PHE A 46 -17.91 -24.08 -1.39
C PHE A 46 -17.25 -24.56 -0.11
N GLN A 47 -16.88 -23.63 0.76
CA GLN A 47 -16.29 -23.97 2.05
C GLN A 47 -17.27 -24.79 2.92
N ASP A 48 -18.54 -24.41 2.96
CA ASP A 48 -19.59 -25.17 3.66
C ASP A 48 -19.73 -26.61 3.13
N ILE A 49 -19.65 -26.80 1.83
CA ILE A 49 -19.69 -28.14 1.22
C ILE A 49 -18.49 -28.98 1.69
N ILE A 50 -17.31 -28.40 1.69
CA ILE A 50 -16.07 -29.06 2.13
C ILE A 50 -16.14 -29.41 3.62
N ASP A 51 -16.59 -28.49 4.45
CA ASP A 51 -16.68 -28.67 5.91
C ASP A 51 -17.76 -29.69 6.30
N ASN A 52 -18.84 -29.76 5.54
CA ASN A 52 -19.94 -30.68 5.76
C ASN A 52 -19.76 -32.04 5.06
N ARG A 53 -18.59 -32.32 4.45
CA ARG A 53 -18.32 -33.61 3.84
C ARG A 53 -18.43 -34.75 4.84
N PRO A 54 -18.78 -36.00 4.40
CA PRO A 54 -18.90 -37.15 5.28
C PRO A 54 -17.65 -37.38 6.11
N SER A 55 -17.84 -37.83 7.36
CA SER A 55 -16.74 -38.05 8.33
C SER A 55 -15.71 -39.07 7.87
N GLU A 56 -16.07 -39.93 6.94
CA GLU A 56 -15.16 -40.92 6.32
C GLU A 56 -14.01 -40.26 5.58
N TYR A 57 -14.24 -39.07 5.00
CA TYR A 57 -13.25 -38.32 4.21
C TYR A 57 -12.57 -37.18 5.01
N ARG A 58 -13.07 -36.83 6.21
CA ARG A 58 -12.49 -35.75 7.02
C ARG A 58 -11.13 -36.07 7.65
N ASN A 59 -10.85 -37.35 7.88
CA ASN A 59 -9.66 -37.78 8.61
C ASN A 59 -8.52 -38.26 7.72
N THR A 60 -8.75 -38.36 6.41
CA THR A 60 -7.78 -38.91 5.44
C THR A 60 -7.33 -37.89 4.41
N GLU A 61 -8.07 -36.76 4.26
CA GLU A 61 -7.81 -35.79 3.21
C GLU A 61 -7.99 -34.35 3.73
N THR A 62 -7.02 -33.50 3.47
CA THR A 62 -7.14 -32.05 3.64
C THR A 62 -7.57 -31.45 2.31
N ILE A 63 -8.69 -30.73 2.30
CA ILE A 63 -9.18 -30.01 1.13
C ILE A 63 -9.19 -28.54 1.49
N THR A 64 -8.41 -27.73 0.79
CA THR A 64 -8.33 -26.28 0.98
C THR A 64 -8.82 -25.56 -0.28
N VAL A 65 -9.56 -24.47 -0.09
CA VAL A 65 -9.98 -23.59 -1.16
C VAL A 65 -8.96 -22.48 -1.29
N THR A 66 -8.43 -22.30 -2.49
CA THR A 66 -7.46 -21.23 -2.79
C THR A 66 -7.74 -20.61 -4.15
N GLY A 67 -6.91 -19.69 -4.57
CA GLY A 67 -7.01 -18.91 -5.79
C GLY A 67 -7.18 -17.42 -5.48
N LEU A 68 -6.96 -16.57 -6.49
CA LEU A 68 -6.92 -15.13 -6.32
C LEU A 68 -8.14 -14.56 -5.58
N THR A 69 -9.34 -15.02 -5.91
CA THR A 69 -10.59 -14.51 -5.31
C THR A 69 -10.68 -14.87 -3.83
N LYS A 70 -10.32 -16.10 -3.44
CA LYS A 70 -10.33 -16.53 -2.03
C LYS A 70 -9.26 -15.81 -1.22
N VAL A 71 -8.08 -15.64 -1.77
CA VAL A 71 -7.00 -14.86 -1.14
C VAL A 71 -7.42 -13.42 -0.91
N LEU A 72 -8.07 -12.77 -1.88
CA LEU A 72 -8.58 -11.40 -1.72
C LEU A 72 -9.69 -11.30 -0.66
N GLU A 73 -10.55 -12.32 -0.53
CA GLU A 73 -11.55 -12.38 0.54
C GLU A 73 -10.88 -12.47 1.91
N ASP A 74 -9.95 -13.42 2.09
CA ASP A 74 -9.25 -13.61 3.36
C ASP A 74 -8.42 -12.38 3.76
N ILE A 75 -7.79 -11.72 2.79
CA ILE A 75 -7.11 -10.42 3.00
C ILE A 75 -8.12 -9.36 3.45
N SER A 76 -9.30 -9.29 2.82
CA SER A 76 -10.34 -8.33 3.22
C SER A 76 -10.79 -8.55 4.66
N ASP A 77 -10.99 -9.80 5.05
CA ASP A 77 -11.38 -10.15 6.42
C ASP A 77 -10.28 -9.80 7.43
N ALA A 78 -9.02 -10.08 7.10
CA ALA A 78 -7.87 -9.69 7.91
C ALA A 78 -7.76 -8.17 8.10
N ILE A 79 -8.12 -7.36 7.08
CA ILE A 79 -8.18 -5.89 7.19
C ILE A 79 -9.21 -5.45 8.24
N TYR A 80 -10.39 -6.06 8.24
CA TYR A 80 -11.42 -5.75 9.22
C TYR A 80 -11.02 -6.18 10.63
N GLU A 81 -10.39 -7.33 10.78
CA GLU A 81 -9.87 -7.79 12.07
C GLU A 81 -8.78 -6.85 12.61
N ASP A 82 -7.83 -6.45 11.77
CA ASP A 82 -6.80 -5.47 12.13
C ASP A 82 -7.42 -4.14 12.57
N LEU A 83 -8.41 -3.62 11.84
CA LEU A 83 -9.10 -2.39 12.23
C LEU A 83 -9.75 -2.51 13.61
N LEU A 84 -10.49 -3.62 13.85
CA LEU A 84 -11.18 -3.87 15.11
C LEU A 84 -10.21 -4.11 16.26
N MET A 85 -9.00 -4.57 16.00
CA MET A 85 -7.95 -4.76 16.99
C MET A 85 -7.16 -3.47 17.25
N ILE A 86 -6.59 -2.88 16.23
CA ILE A 86 -5.65 -1.74 16.35
C ILE A 86 -6.34 -0.49 16.90
N LEU A 87 -7.55 -0.18 16.45
CA LEU A 87 -8.24 1.06 16.85
C LEU A 87 -8.53 1.11 18.36
N PRO A 88 -9.16 0.10 19.00
CA PRO A 88 -9.40 0.12 20.45
C PRO A 88 -8.11 0.13 21.27
N TRP A 89 -7.07 -0.61 20.83
CA TRP A 89 -5.79 -0.63 21.53
C TRP A 89 -5.07 0.71 21.42
N SER A 90 -5.12 1.39 20.27
CA SER A 90 -4.57 2.73 20.09
C SER A 90 -5.22 3.73 21.04
N VAL A 91 -6.55 3.71 21.14
CA VAL A 91 -7.28 4.55 22.10
C VAL A 91 -6.90 4.19 23.54
N LEU A 92 -6.83 2.91 23.86
CA LEU A 92 -6.50 2.44 25.22
C LEU A 92 -5.09 2.87 25.63
N PHE A 93 -4.08 2.63 24.80
CA PHE A 93 -2.68 3.02 25.10
C PHE A 93 -2.56 4.52 25.26
N THR A 94 -3.17 5.28 24.36
CA THR A 94 -3.23 6.74 24.45
C THR A 94 -3.87 7.21 25.77
N VAL A 95 -5.01 6.67 26.16
CA VAL A 95 -5.71 6.99 27.40
C VAL A 95 -4.87 6.63 28.62
N LEU A 96 -4.23 5.46 28.63
CA LEU A 96 -3.35 5.03 29.72
C LEU A 96 -2.17 6.01 29.90
N VAL A 97 -1.51 6.36 28.81
CA VAL A 97 -0.36 7.29 28.84
C VAL A 97 -0.80 8.68 29.30
N ILE A 98 -1.87 9.25 28.75
CA ILE A 98 -2.39 10.55 29.19
C ILE A 98 -2.76 10.50 30.67
N THR A 99 -3.41 9.43 31.13
CA THR A 99 -3.77 9.28 32.54
C THR A 99 -2.54 9.20 33.43
N ALA A 100 -1.50 8.48 33.02
CA ALA A 100 -0.25 8.34 33.77
C ALA A 100 0.51 9.67 33.86
N LEU A 101 0.62 10.42 32.76
CA LEU A 101 1.32 11.70 32.68
C LEU A 101 0.60 12.81 33.46
N HIS A 102 -0.71 12.91 33.28
CA HIS A 102 -1.48 14.02 33.88
C HIS A 102 -2.15 13.63 35.20
N ARG A 103 -2.25 12.34 35.54
CA ARG A 103 -2.92 11.82 36.74
C ARG A 103 -4.33 12.38 36.94
N SER A 104 -5.04 12.62 35.83
CA SER A 104 -6.36 13.25 35.83
C SER A 104 -7.23 12.74 34.70
N ALA A 105 -8.34 12.08 35.02
CA ALA A 105 -9.32 11.64 34.03
C ALA A 105 -9.96 12.82 33.25
N LYS A 106 -9.93 14.04 33.82
CA LYS A 106 -10.48 15.22 33.13
C LYS A 106 -9.72 15.54 31.83
N VAL A 107 -8.39 15.37 31.83
CA VAL A 107 -7.57 15.59 30.61
C VAL A 107 -7.95 14.60 29.53
N VAL A 108 -8.15 13.34 29.88
CA VAL A 108 -8.59 12.30 28.92
C VAL A 108 -9.89 12.70 28.23
N VAL A 109 -10.86 13.23 28.98
CA VAL A 109 -12.14 13.69 28.39
C VAL A 109 -11.93 14.93 27.52
N ILE A 110 -11.09 15.90 27.97
CA ILE A 110 -10.84 17.15 27.24
C ILE A 110 -10.13 16.86 25.90
N THR A 111 -9.13 15.98 25.89
CA THR A 111 -8.35 15.64 24.69
C THR A 111 -9.03 14.58 23.85
N GLY A 112 -9.65 13.58 24.46
CA GLY A 112 -10.25 12.43 23.76
C GLY A 112 -11.55 12.79 23.02
N THR A 113 -12.38 13.70 23.57
CA THR A 113 -13.67 14.03 22.92
C THR A 113 -13.50 14.61 21.52
N PRO A 114 -12.64 15.61 21.26
CA PRO A 114 -12.42 16.13 19.91
C PRO A 114 -11.94 15.06 18.94
N ILE A 115 -11.06 14.15 19.39
CA ILE A 115 -10.45 13.10 18.58
C ILE A 115 -11.48 12.06 18.17
N LEU A 116 -12.28 11.54 19.12
CA LEU A 116 -13.34 10.57 18.82
C LEU A 116 -14.37 11.13 17.86
N MET A 117 -14.73 12.41 18.01
CA MET A 117 -15.61 13.08 17.05
C MET A 117 -14.95 13.25 15.68
N ALA A 118 -13.67 13.59 15.63
CA ALA A 118 -12.93 13.71 14.37
C ALA A 118 -12.80 12.36 13.65
N LEU A 119 -12.54 11.28 14.39
CA LEU A 119 -12.53 9.91 13.84
C LEU A 119 -13.90 9.56 13.23
N ALA A 120 -14.99 9.83 13.95
CA ALA A 120 -16.35 9.58 13.44
C ALA A 120 -16.64 10.39 12.16
N ILE A 121 -16.18 11.65 12.08
CA ILE A 121 -16.31 12.46 10.86
C ILE A 121 -15.45 11.87 9.74
N THR A 122 -14.23 11.42 10.03
CA THR A 122 -13.33 10.83 9.04
C THR A 122 -13.91 9.55 8.45
N PHE A 123 -14.40 8.63 9.30
CA PHE A 123 -15.08 7.43 8.84
C PHE A 123 -16.31 7.74 7.99
N GLY A 124 -17.18 8.62 8.50
CA GLY A 124 -18.38 9.01 7.76
C GLY A 124 -18.07 9.67 6.41
N SER A 125 -17.02 10.50 6.36
CA SER A 125 -16.56 11.13 5.11
C SER A 125 -15.98 10.11 4.14
N SER A 126 -15.24 9.10 4.62
CA SER A 126 -14.69 8.04 3.79
C SER A 126 -15.80 7.23 3.10
N VAL A 127 -16.88 6.92 3.83
CA VAL A 127 -18.06 6.25 3.26
C VAL A 127 -18.75 7.11 2.19
N ILE A 128 -18.93 8.42 2.46
CA ILE A 128 -19.57 9.35 1.51
C ILE A 128 -18.73 9.51 0.23
N MET A 129 -17.40 9.44 0.34
CA MET A 129 -16.47 9.59 -0.78
C MET A 129 -16.16 8.27 -1.49
N ASP A 130 -16.82 7.18 -1.11
CA ASP A 130 -16.62 5.84 -1.67
C ASP A 130 -15.15 5.38 -1.59
N ILE A 131 -14.51 5.68 -0.46
CA ILE A 131 -13.12 5.26 -0.20
C ILE A 131 -13.13 3.83 0.32
N THR A 132 -12.55 2.92 -0.44
CA THR A 132 -12.41 1.50 -0.07
C THR A 132 -11.51 1.35 1.15
N LEU A 133 -11.94 0.59 2.14
CA LEU A 133 -11.11 0.27 3.30
C LEU A 133 -9.97 -0.67 2.87
N THR A 134 -8.75 -0.19 3.04
CA THR A 134 -7.52 -0.93 2.75
C THR A 134 -6.65 -0.99 4.01
N PRO A 135 -5.68 -1.94 4.12
CA PRO A 135 -4.73 -1.96 5.24
C PRO A 135 -4.05 -0.61 5.46
N MET A 136 -3.78 0.12 4.38
CA MET A 136 -3.17 1.45 4.44
C MET A 136 -4.06 2.49 5.11
N ILE A 137 -5.38 2.42 4.91
CA ILE A 137 -6.33 3.32 5.58
C ILE A 137 -6.41 2.98 7.07
N VAL A 138 -6.33 1.70 7.45
CA VAL A 138 -6.27 1.29 8.86
C VAL A 138 -5.12 2.00 9.58
N ALA A 139 -3.96 2.15 8.91
CA ALA A 139 -2.81 2.88 9.45
C ALA A 139 -3.11 4.35 9.81
N THR A 140 -4.08 4.98 9.15
CA THR A 140 -4.37 6.41 9.38
C THR A 140 -4.99 6.69 10.75
N PHE A 141 -5.70 5.73 11.33
CA PHE A 141 -6.44 5.94 12.58
C PHE A 141 -5.54 6.09 13.80
N PRO A 142 -4.54 5.23 14.07
CA PRO A 142 -3.56 5.45 15.13
C PRO A 142 -2.80 6.77 14.96
N ILE A 143 -2.47 7.14 13.73
CA ILE A 143 -1.81 8.41 13.42
C ILE A 143 -2.70 9.60 13.80
N LEU A 144 -3.98 9.57 13.41
CA LEU A 144 -4.94 10.63 13.74
C LEU A 144 -5.19 10.75 15.25
N ILE A 145 -5.20 9.60 15.97
CA ILE A 145 -5.34 9.61 17.42
C ILE A 145 -4.12 10.30 18.06
N GLY A 146 -2.92 9.92 17.65
CA GLY A 146 -1.68 10.52 18.16
C GLY A 146 -1.62 12.03 17.93
N LEU A 147 -1.79 12.46 16.67
CA LEU A 147 -1.76 13.89 16.29
C LEU A 147 -2.90 14.70 16.89
N GLY A 148 -4.08 14.10 17.01
CA GLY A 148 -5.23 14.81 17.58
C GLY A 148 -5.03 15.14 19.05
N VAL A 149 -4.37 14.26 19.81
CA VAL A 149 -4.01 14.50 21.21
C VAL A 149 -3.03 15.66 21.32
N ASP A 150 -2.10 15.77 20.40
CA ASP A 150 -1.07 16.79 20.38
C ASP A 150 -1.66 18.19 20.38
N TYR A 151 -2.54 18.52 19.44
CA TYR A 151 -3.22 19.83 19.39
C TYR A 151 -3.96 20.15 20.69
N ALA A 152 -4.67 19.18 21.23
CA ALA A 152 -5.43 19.36 22.46
C ALA A 152 -4.53 19.58 23.67
N LEU A 153 -3.43 18.84 23.81
CA LEU A 153 -2.48 18.99 24.93
C LEU A 153 -1.75 20.33 24.89
N HIS A 154 -1.30 20.78 23.73
CA HIS A 154 -0.68 22.09 23.56
C HIS A 154 -1.62 23.21 24.01
N MET A 155 -2.90 23.16 23.61
CA MET A 155 -3.89 24.15 24.02
C MET A 155 -4.17 24.13 25.52
N VAL A 156 -4.40 22.93 26.09
CA VAL A 156 -4.68 22.77 27.53
C VAL A 156 -3.51 23.26 28.39
N ASN A 157 -2.30 22.81 28.06
CA ASN A 157 -1.10 23.18 28.82
C ASN A 157 -0.86 24.69 28.76
N ARG A 158 -1.10 25.34 27.61
CA ARG A 158 -0.93 26.78 27.47
C ARG A 158 -1.98 27.59 28.25
N ILE A 159 -3.24 27.16 28.26
CA ILE A 159 -4.27 27.82 29.09
C ILE A 159 -3.85 27.79 30.57
N GLU A 160 -3.35 26.65 31.06
CA GLU A 160 -2.89 26.48 32.42
C GLU A 160 -1.65 27.32 32.74
N GLU A 161 -0.71 27.39 31.81
CA GLU A 161 0.49 28.22 31.92
C GLU A 161 0.14 29.71 32.05
N VAL A 162 -0.69 30.22 31.13
CA VAL A 162 -1.11 31.63 31.14
C VAL A 162 -1.85 31.95 32.43
N ARG A 163 -2.80 31.10 32.83
CA ARG A 163 -3.58 31.26 34.05
C ARG A 163 -2.68 31.35 35.28
N ARG A 164 -1.66 30.50 35.37
CA ARG A 164 -0.69 30.50 36.46
C ARG A 164 0.17 31.76 36.44
N LYS A 165 0.74 32.12 35.31
CA LYS A 165 1.58 33.31 35.16
C LYS A 165 0.82 34.60 35.64
N GLU A 166 -0.46 34.72 35.32
CA GLU A 166 -1.27 35.85 35.73
C GLU A 166 -1.57 35.86 37.24
N ILE A 167 -1.80 34.68 37.84
CA ILE A 167 -2.00 34.57 39.30
C ILE A 167 -0.70 34.85 40.05
N ASP A 168 0.42 34.31 39.62
CA ASP A 168 1.73 34.54 40.22
C ASP A 168 2.12 36.02 40.14
N LYS A 169 1.87 36.67 39.00
CA LYS A 169 2.03 38.14 38.88
C LYS A 169 1.17 38.92 39.89
N ALA A 170 -0.08 38.51 40.10
CA ALA A 170 -0.96 39.13 41.05
C ALA A 170 -0.45 38.95 42.50
N HIS A 171 0.09 37.77 42.82
CA HIS A 171 0.71 37.52 44.14
C HIS A 171 1.98 38.35 44.32
N ASP A 172 2.87 38.41 43.34
CA ASP A 172 4.10 39.21 43.39
C ASP A 172 3.80 40.70 43.52
N GLU A 173 2.80 41.19 42.78
CA GLU A 173 2.37 42.58 42.89
C GLU A 173 1.82 42.89 44.30
N ASN A 174 1.03 41.99 44.88
CA ASN A 174 0.52 42.12 46.24
C ASN A 174 1.64 42.11 47.29
N GLU A 175 2.67 41.27 47.09
CA GLU A 175 3.85 41.29 47.98
C GLU A 175 4.62 42.64 47.89
N ARG A 176 4.81 43.15 46.65
CA ARG A 176 5.42 44.48 46.45
C ARG A 176 4.58 45.59 47.06
N ARG A 177 3.24 45.53 46.96
CA ARG A 177 2.32 46.47 47.58
C ARG A 177 2.38 46.43 49.09
N ARG A 178 2.42 45.22 49.67
CA ARG A 178 2.58 45.00 51.10
C ARG A 178 3.88 45.58 51.63
N LYS A 179 5.00 45.38 50.89
CA LYS A 179 6.30 45.99 51.24
C LYS A 179 6.28 47.53 51.16
N ARG A 180 5.36 48.12 50.38
CA ARG A 180 5.17 49.55 50.22
C ARG A 180 4.04 50.17 51.10
N GLY A 181 3.44 49.35 51.96
CA GLY A 181 2.33 49.77 52.82
C GLY A 181 1.01 50.09 52.07
N LYS A 182 0.85 49.59 50.86
CA LYS A 182 -0.37 49.79 50.07
C LYS A 182 -1.32 48.58 50.24
N PRO A 183 -2.67 48.83 50.15
CA PRO A 183 -3.63 47.75 50.24
C PRO A 183 -3.43 46.71 49.10
N GLU A 184 -3.65 45.44 49.42
CA GLU A 184 -3.61 44.31 48.45
C GLU A 184 -4.75 44.44 47.45
N GLN A 185 -4.49 44.04 46.20
CA GLN A 185 -5.52 43.92 45.17
C GLN A 185 -6.12 42.52 45.20
N PRO A 186 -7.39 42.34 44.83
CA PRO A 186 -7.98 41.01 44.74
C PRO A 186 -7.24 40.14 43.69
N VAL A 187 -6.80 38.98 44.10
CA VAL A 187 -6.24 37.96 43.18
C VAL A 187 -7.39 37.44 42.33
N PRO A 188 -7.23 37.28 41.01
CA PRO A 188 -8.29 36.76 40.15
C PRO A 188 -8.76 35.39 40.62
N ASP A 189 -10.08 35.14 40.63
CA ASP A 189 -10.63 33.82 40.88
C ASP A 189 -10.34 32.93 39.65
N LEU A 190 -9.79 31.73 39.89
CA LEU A 190 -9.47 30.72 38.88
C LEU A 190 -10.63 30.40 37.94
N TRP A 191 -11.86 30.54 38.45
CA TRP A 191 -13.09 30.14 37.74
C TRP A 191 -13.96 31.31 37.33
N ASP A 192 -13.49 32.54 37.49
CA ASP A 192 -14.16 33.70 36.89
C ASP A 192 -14.13 33.61 35.36
N LEU A 193 -15.30 33.71 34.74
CA LEU A 193 -15.45 33.55 33.29
C LEU A 193 -14.67 34.60 32.50
N ASN A 194 -14.59 35.85 32.99
CA ASN A 194 -13.88 36.91 32.30
C ASN A 194 -12.37 36.70 32.36
N PHE A 195 -11.87 36.29 33.53
CA PHE A 195 -10.47 35.90 33.70
C PHE A 195 -10.12 34.72 32.80
N TYR A 196 -10.94 33.65 32.79
CA TYR A 196 -10.73 32.49 31.92
C TYR A 196 -10.73 32.86 30.43
N LYS A 197 -11.68 33.68 29.97
CA LYS A 197 -11.72 34.18 28.60
C LYS A 197 -10.45 34.96 28.22
N SER A 198 -9.89 35.76 29.12
CA SER A 198 -8.63 36.47 28.86
C SER A 198 -7.46 35.50 28.69
N CYS A 199 -7.40 34.43 29.49
CA CYS A 199 -6.40 33.36 29.35
C CYS A 199 -6.54 32.58 28.04
N VAL A 200 -7.77 32.24 27.64
CA VAL A 200 -8.04 31.58 26.34
C VAL A 200 -7.67 32.50 25.17
N MET A 201 -7.96 33.80 25.27
CA MET A 201 -7.60 34.76 24.22
C MET A 201 -6.07 34.85 24.05
N GLU A 202 -5.33 34.87 25.16
CA GLU A 202 -3.86 34.87 25.13
C GLU A 202 -3.30 33.56 24.58
N MET A 203 -3.84 32.42 25.02
CA MET A 203 -3.51 31.13 24.44
C MET A 203 -3.74 31.12 22.93
N THR A 204 -4.87 31.62 22.45
CA THR A 204 -5.20 31.66 21.02
C THR A 204 -4.23 32.51 20.21
N ARG A 205 -3.78 33.64 20.76
CA ARG A 205 -2.84 34.57 20.11
C ARG A 205 -1.41 34.03 20.05
N SER A 206 -1.02 33.17 20.97
CA SER A 206 0.31 32.55 21.04
C SER A 206 0.29 31.11 20.50
N THR A 207 0.09 30.13 21.35
CA THR A 207 0.10 28.71 21.02
C THR A 207 -0.99 28.33 20.00
N GLY A 208 -2.16 28.99 20.04
CA GLY A 208 -3.22 28.74 19.06
C GLY A 208 -2.79 29.06 17.62
N VAL A 209 -1.99 30.10 17.42
CA VAL A 209 -1.41 30.40 16.09
C VAL A 209 -0.39 29.31 15.69
N ALA A 210 0.46 28.88 16.63
CA ALA A 210 1.42 27.81 16.35
C ALA A 210 0.71 26.49 15.97
N VAL A 211 -0.32 26.08 16.74
CA VAL A 211 -1.15 24.89 16.45
C VAL A 211 -1.83 25.01 15.08
N PHE A 212 -2.37 26.18 14.74
CA PHE A 212 -2.98 26.41 13.43
C PHE A 212 -1.96 26.28 12.29
N LEU A 213 -0.77 26.87 12.45
CA LEU A 213 0.30 26.81 11.45
C LEU A 213 0.81 25.37 11.30
N SER A 214 1.01 24.66 12.40
CA SER A 214 1.40 23.26 12.47
C SER A 214 0.37 22.40 11.71
N ALA A 215 -0.90 22.48 12.05
CA ALA A 215 -1.94 21.73 11.35
C ALA A 215 -2.02 22.07 9.84
N MET A 216 -1.81 23.33 9.46
CA MET A 216 -1.79 23.74 8.05
C MET A 216 -0.58 23.15 7.30
N THR A 217 0.60 23.09 7.92
CA THR A 217 1.76 22.44 7.31
C THR A 217 1.54 20.95 7.14
N THR A 218 0.94 20.28 8.12
CA THR A 218 0.59 18.86 8.07
C THR A 218 -0.44 18.56 6.98
N ILE A 219 -1.50 19.39 6.88
CA ILE A 219 -2.50 19.29 5.80
C ILE A 219 -1.84 19.46 4.43
N VAL A 220 -0.98 20.45 4.25
CA VAL A 220 -0.28 20.68 2.98
C VAL A 220 0.69 19.53 2.67
N GLY A 221 1.42 19.02 3.66
CA GLY A 221 2.30 17.85 3.51
C GLY A 221 1.53 16.64 3.00
N PHE A 222 0.42 16.29 3.65
CA PHE A 222 -0.39 15.13 3.23
C PHE A 222 -1.16 15.36 1.92
N SER A 223 -1.42 16.62 1.55
CA SER A 223 -2.03 16.93 0.26
C SER A 223 -1.13 16.55 -0.93
N VAL A 224 0.17 16.40 -0.73
CA VAL A 224 1.10 15.88 -1.75
C VAL A 224 0.74 14.45 -2.14
N LEU A 225 0.29 13.63 -1.17
CA LEU A 225 -0.13 12.23 -1.43
C LEU A 225 -1.41 12.14 -2.27
N ILE A 226 -2.22 13.20 -2.34
CA ILE A 226 -3.51 13.18 -3.05
C ILE A 226 -3.35 13.38 -4.57
N ALA A 227 -2.25 13.97 -5.01
CA ALA A 227 -2.06 14.41 -6.39
C ALA A 227 -1.87 13.22 -7.36
N PRO A 228 -2.80 12.93 -8.31
CA PRO A 228 -2.71 11.75 -9.18
C PRO A 228 -1.50 11.75 -10.12
N LEU A 229 -0.98 12.93 -10.45
CA LEU A 229 0.21 13.07 -11.31
C LEU A 229 1.52 12.70 -10.59
N ILE A 230 1.50 12.66 -9.27
CA ILE A 230 2.67 12.41 -8.41
C ILE A 230 2.58 11.02 -7.82
N VAL A 231 1.37 10.62 -7.41
CA VAL A 231 1.07 9.36 -6.76
C VAL A 231 0.12 8.57 -7.66
N PRO A 232 0.62 7.67 -8.51
CA PRO A 232 -0.22 6.85 -9.38
C PRO A 232 -1.06 5.83 -8.58
N ILE A 233 -0.58 5.40 -7.41
CA ILE A 233 -1.17 4.34 -6.59
C ILE A 233 -2.39 4.86 -5.82
N ALA A 234 -3.59 4.38 -6.18
CA ALA A 234 -4.86 4.84 -5.60
C ALA A 234 -4.97 4.65 -4.07
N PRO A 235 -4.58 3.53 -3.46
CA PRO A 235 -4.59 3.35 -2.01
C PRO A 235 -3.78 4.43 -1.26
N ILE A 236 -2.61 4.82 -1.76
CA ILE A 236 -1.79 5.90 -1.16
C ILE A 236 -2.54 7.24 -1.19
N ARG A 237 -3.21 7.55 -2.30
CA ARG A 237 -4.03 8.78 -2.39
C ARG A 237 -5.17 8.78 -1.38
N SER A 238 -5.81 7.65 -1.17
CA SER A 238 -6.88 7.50 -0.18
C SER A 238 -6.41 7.78 1.24
N VAL A 239 -5.20 7.35 1.61
CA VAL A 239 -4.54 7.71 2.88
C VAL A 239 -4.38 9.22 2.99
N GLY A 240 -3.86 9.88 1.95
CA GLY A 240 -3.71 11.33 1.93
C GLY A 240 -5.03 12.07 2.18
N VAL A 241 -6.10 11.68 1.50
CA VAL A 241 -7.45 12.26 1.67
C VAL A 241 -7.95 12.06 3.10
N THR A 242 -7.86 10.83 3.62
CA THR A 242 -8.33 10.47 4.96
C THR A 242 -7.58 11.25 6.04
N LEU A 243 -6.25 11.37 5.92
CA LEU A 243 -5.44 12.16 6.86
C LEU A 243 -5.78 13.65 6.81
N VAL A 244 -5.95 14.25 5.62
CA VAL A 244 -6.32 15.66 5.48
C VAL A 244 -7.68 15.95 6.10
N ILE A 245 -8.68 15.11 5.88
CA ILE A 245 -10.02 15.24 6.49
C ILE A 245 -9.92 15.09 8.01
N GLY A 246 -9.22 14.07 8.48
CA GLY A 246 -9.07 13.77 9.91
C GLY A 246 -8.39 14.92 10.66
N ILE A 247 -7.27 15.42 10.16
CA ILE A 247 -6.52 16.52 10.79
C ILE A 247 -7.32 17.82 10.75
N SER A 248 -7.95 18.14 9.61
CA SER A 248 -8.79 19.34 9.51
C SER A 248 -9.95 19.30 10.52
N SER A 249 -10.60 18.15 10.65
CA SER A 249 -11.68 17.93 11.61
C SER A 249 -11.18 18.05 13.06
N THR A 250 -10.04 17.41 13.35
CA THR A 250 -9.42 17.45 14.68
C THR A 250 -9.03 18.87 15.09
N LEU A 251 -8.44 19.66 14.18
CA LEU A 251 -8.08 21.04 14.43
C LEU A 251 -9.30 21.87 14.79
N VAL A 252 -10.36 21.83 13.97
CA VAL A 252 -11.58 22.61 14.20
C VAL A 252 -12.25 22.22 15.52
N LEU A 253 -12.37 20.92 15.78
CA LEU A 253 -12.99 20.43 17.02
C LEU A 253 -12.13 20.76 18.24
N SER A 254 -10.81 20.68 18.16
CA SER A 254 -9.91 21.01 19.28
C SER A 254 -10.00 22.50 19.64
N ILE A 255 -9.99 23.40 18.65
CA ILE A 255 -10.12 24.85 18.90
C ILE A 255 -11.41 25.19 19.66
N VAL A 256 -12.52 24.49 19.35
CA VAL A 256 -13.82 24.77 19.97
C VAL A 256 -14.02 24.02 21.28
N LEU A 257 -13.75 22.71 21.29
CA LEU A 257 -14.12 21.84 22.42
C LEU A 257 -13.10 21.89 23.55
N VAL A 258 -11.79 21.99 23.27
CA VAL A 258 -10.76 21.93 24.33
C VAL A 258 -10.91 23.05 25.34
N PRO A 259 -10.98 24.36 24.97
CA PRO A 259 -11.18 25.43 25.94
C PRO A 259 -12.52 25.29 26.65
N THR A 260 -13.57 24.90 25.94
CA THR A 260 -14.91 24.77 26.52
C THR A 260 -14.96 23.64 27.56
N LEU A 261 -14.42 22.47 27.26
CA LEU A 261 -14.39 21.32 28.17
C LEU A 261 -13.45 21.55 29.35
N ALA A 262 -12.30 22.21 29.13
CA ALA A 262 -11.38 22.56 30.21
C ALA A 262 -12.04 23.47 31.26
N TRP A 263 -12.85 24.44 30.83
CA TRP A 263 -13.62 25.29 31.75
C TRP A 263 -14.77 24.54 32.43
N LEU A 264 -15.55 23.76 31.65
CA LEU A 264 -16.70 23.02 32.17
C LEU A 264 -16.29 21.98 33.23
N LEU A 265 -15.19 21.28 32.99
CA LEU A 265 -14.67 20.25 33.91
C LEU A 265 -13.82 20.84 35.04
N LYS A 266 -13.66 22.13 35.07
CA LYS A 266 -12.80 22.86 36.07
C LYS A 266 -11.43 22.19 36.14
N PHE A 267 -10.72 22.11 35.00
CA PHE A 267 -9.40 21.50 34.94
C PHE A 267 -8.34 22.45 35.48
N ASN A 268 -7.48 21.95 36.35
CA ASN A 268 -6.34 22.67 36.91
C ASN A 268 -5.18 21.68 37.12
N LYS A 269 -4.07 21.93 36.45
CA LYS A 269 -2.84 21.11 36.54
C LYS A 269 -1.73 21.89 37.22
N ARG A 270 -1.05 21.28 38.18
CA ARG A 270 0.23 21.79 38.69
C ARG A 270 1.36 21.22 37.84
N SER A 271 2.03 22.04 37.05
CA SER A 271 3.24 21.67 36.31
C SER A 271 4.46 21.91 37.21
N ASN A 272 5.48 21.07 37.07
CA ASN A 272 6.76 21.27 37.75
C ASN A 272 7.89 21.38 36.72
N PRO A 273 8.24 22.60 36.25
CA PRO A 273 9.19 22.81 35.17
C PRO A 273 10.66 22.56 35.53
N SER A 274 10.96 22.14 36.78
CA SER A 274 12.34 22.13 37.30
C SER A 274 13.29 21.17 36.57
N VAL A 275 12.77 20.07 35.97
CA VAL A 275 13.58 19.11 35.23
C VAL A 275 14.08 19.68 33.89
N TRP A 276 13.21 20.40 33.19
CA TRP A 276 13.47 20.95 31.86
C TRP A 276 14.47 22.12 31.88
N LYS A 277 14.66 22.78 33.02
CA LYS A 277 15.64 23.85 33.19
C LYS A 277 17.08 23.40 32.88
N ASN A 278 17.42 22.17 33.26
CA ASN A 278 18.76 21.66 32.99
C ASN A 278 18.88 21.15 31.55
N ILE A 279 17.82 20.53 31.01
CA ILE A 279 17.73 20.02 29.65
C ILE A 279 17.84 21.15 28.63
N GLY A 280 17.18 22.31 28.86
CA GLY A 280 17.24 23.45 27.96
C GLY A 280 18.63 24.06 27.76
N GLN A 281 19.60 23.75 28.62
CA GLN A 281 20.98 24.18 28.46
C GLN A 281 21.85 23.19 27.71
N ALA A 282 21.44 21.92 27.60
CA ALA A 282 22.23 20.85 26.98
C ALA A 282 22.50 21.10 25.49
N PRO A 283 21.51 21.48 24.64
CA PRO A 283 21.79 21.75 23.22
C PRO A 283 22.75 22.91 23.02
N ILE A 284 22.70 23.94 23.88
CA ILE A 284 23.57 25.13 23.77
C ILE A 284 25.02 24.78 24.10
N LYS A 285 25.25 23.94 25.12
CA LYS A 285 26.60 23.55 25.55
C LYS A 285 27.18 22.42 24.71
N GLY A 286 26.32 21.53 24.18
CA GLY A 286 26.69 20.31 23.46
C GLY A 286 26.52 20.38 21.93
N PHE A 287 26.20 21.54 21.34
CA PHE A 287 25.84 21.64 19.93
C PHE A 287 26.84 20.99 18.97
N LEU A 288 28.13 21.11 19.24
CA LEU A 288 29.19 20.54 18.39
C LEU A 288 29.11 19.00 18.37
N ILE A 289 28.88 18.41 19.55
CA ILE A 289 28.79 16.93 19.69
C ILE A 289 27.53 16.45 18.98
N ILE A 290 26.41 17.15 19.13
CA ILE A 290 25.14 16.83 18.47
C ILE A 290 25.29 16.88 16.94
N ILE A 291 25.90 17.95 16.40
CA ILE A 291 26.12 18.10 14.95
C ILE A 291 27.05 17.02 14.42
N LEU A 292 28.14 16.68 15.13
CA LEU A 292 29.09 15.64 14.71
C LEU A 292 28.41 14.26 14.73
N LEU A 293 27.65 13.97 15.77
CA LEU A 293 26.96 12.68 15.90
C LEU A 293 25.87 12.54 14.82
N ALA A 294 24.99 13.53 14.69
CA ALA A 294 23.95 13.53 13.67
C ALA A 294 24.54 13.49 12.26
N GLY A 295 25.60 14.28 12.00
CA GLY A 295 26.29 14.28 10.72
C GLY A 295 26.95 12.93 10.38
N SER A 296 27.51 12.24 11.38
CA SER A 296 28.12 10.92 11.18
C SER A 296 27.09 9.85 10.86
N ILE A 297 25.97 9.84 11.58
CA ILE A 297 24.85 8.91 11.33
C ILE A 297 24.24 9.18 9.94
N THR A 298 24.04 10.46 9.59
CA THR A 298 23.52 10.84 8.27
C THR A 298 24.46 10.41 7.15
N ALA A 299 25.77 10.63 7.30
CA ALA A 299 26.75 10.22 6.31
C ALA A 299 26.78 8.69 6.13
N TYR A 300 26.66 7.94 7.21
CA TYR A 300 26.57 6.49 7.17
C TYR A 300 25.28 6.02 6.49
N GLY A 301 24.12 6.59 6.84
CA GLY A 301 22.84 6.24 6.21
C GLY A 301 22.81 6.53 4.70
N VAL A 302 23.38 7.68 4.28
CA VAL A 302 23.47 8.03 2.85
C VAL A 302 24.43 7.12 2.10
N ALA A 303 25.51 6.66 2.74
CA ALA A 303 26.48 5.77 2.11
C ALA A 303 25.93 4.34 1.85
N ASN A 304 24.88 3.95 2.56
CA ASN A 304 24.27 2.61 2.46
C ASN A 304 22.88 2.65 1.81
N LEU A 305 22.57 3.72 1.06
CA LEU A 305 21.26 3.85 0.36
C LEU A 305 21.04 2.72 -0.66
N ASP A 306 22.09 2.27 -1.32
CA ASP A 306 22.01 1.24 -2.36
C ASP A 306 21.66 -0.16 -1.80
N GLU A 307 21.85 -0.38 -0.49
CA GLU A 307 21.52 -1.66 0.16
C GLU A 307 20.00 -1.81 0.44
N LEU A 308 19.22 -0.74 0.25
CA LEU A 308 17.76 -0.77 0.42
C LEU A 308 16.98 -1.23 -0.82
N ASN A 309 17.67 -1.50 -1.92
CA ASN A 309 17.04 -1.85 -3.18
C ASN A 309 16.70 -3.35 -3.29
N GLU A 310 16.54 -4.06 -2.18
CA GLU A 310 16.00 -5.43 -2.26
C GLU A 310 14.51 -5.39 -2.61
N PRO A 311 14.10 -6.12 -3.67
CA PRO A 311 12.73 -6.11 -4.11
C PRO A 311 11.83 -6.80 -3.10
N ILE A 312 10.63 -6.25 -2.98
CA ILE A 312 9.54 -6.84 -2.22
C ILE A 312 9.17 -8.17 -2.88
N THR A 313 9.27 -9.26 -2.16
CA THR A 313 8.57 -10.48 -2.52
C THR A 313 7.13 -10.32 -2.07
N GLY A 314 6.14 -10.40 -2.97
CA GLY A 314 4.73 -10.19 -2.66
C GLY A 314 4.17 -11.08 -1.52
N SER A 315 4.89 -12.13 -1.15
CA SER A 315 4.59 -12.97 0.00
C SER A 315 4.95 -12.36 1.35
N SER A 316 5.85 -11.37 1.40
CA SER A 316 6.29 -10.75 2.67
C SER A 316 5.34 -9.70 3.23
N GLU A 317 4.34 -9.29 2.48
CA GLU A 317 3.37 -8.28 2.88
C GLU A 317 2.01 -8.84 3.28
N ALA A 318 1.76 -10.10 2.96
CA ALA A 318 0.50 -10.76 3.30
C ALA A 318 0.49 -11.15 4.78
N PRO A 319 -0.68 -11.15 5.44
CA PRO A 319 -0.79 -11.59 6.82
C PRO A 319 -0.29 -13.02 7.00
N ASP A 320 0.46 -13.24 8.07
CA ASP A 320 0.86 -14.58 8.46
C ASP A 320 -0.38 -15.43 8.78
N GLY A 321 -0.39 -16.68 8.29
CA GLY A 321 -1.43 -17.65 8.62
C GLY A 321 -2.67 -17.61 7.74
N ILE A 322 -2.71 -16.86 6.64
CA ILE A 322 -3.77 -16.97 5.64
C ILE A 322 -3.63 -18.34 4.94
N GLU A 323 -4.58 -19.24 5.21
CA GLU A 323 -4.57 -20.62 4.70
C GLU A 323 -4.66 -20.65 3.16
N SER A 324 -5.50 -19.80 2.57
CA SER A 324 -5.66 -19.72 1.11
C SER A 324 -4.38 -19.28 0.40
N LEU A 325 -3.61 -18.36 0.99
CA LEU A 325 -2.34 -17.89 0.43
C LEU A 325 -1.25 -18.96 0.53
N ASN A 326 -1.16 -19.64 1.68
CA ASN A 326 -0.23 -20.75 1.88
C ASN A 326 -0.53 -21.89 0.91
N SER A 327 -1.82 -22.21 0.71
CA SER A 327 -2.26 -23.22 -0.24
C SER A 327 -2.00 -22.81 -1.69
N LEU A 328 -2.10 -21.52 -2.03
CA LEU A 328 -1.75 -21.01 -3.35
C LEU A 328 -0.23 -21.15 -3.62
N ALA A 329 0.59 -20.82 -2.63
CA ALA A 329 2.04 -20.97 -2.72
C ALA A 329 2.44 -22.46 -2.84
N GLU A 330 1.78 -23.35 -2.10
CA GLU A 330 1.97 -24.79 -2.19
C GLU A 330 1.57 -25.32 -3.56
N TYR A 331 0.40 -24.92 -4.06
CA TYR A 331 -0.06 -25.25 -5.42
C TYR A 331 0.97 -24.81 -6.47
N SER A 332 1.48 -23.60 -6.36
CA SER A 332 2.49 -23.08 -7.30
C SER A 332 3.78 -23.90 -7.29
N ARG A 333 4.22 -24.38 -6.12
CA ARG A 333 5.42 -25.21 -5.99
C ARG A 333 5.22 -26.62 -6.55
N GLN A 334 4.07 -27.23 -6.25
CA GLN A 334 3.83 -28.64 -6.61
C GLN A 334 3.42 -28.84 -8.07
N PHE A 335 2.68 -27.88 -8.63
CA PHE A 335 2.15 -28.02 -9.99
C PHE A 335 2.94 -27.21 -11.02
N SER A 336 4.10 -26.68 -10.67
CA SER A 336 4.94 -25.82 -11.52
C SER A 336 4.12 -24.70 -12.22
N SER A 337 2.94 -24.41 -11.67
CA SER A 337 2.06 -23.36 -12.15
C SER A 337 2.32 -22.13 -11.30
N GLY A 338 3.42 -21.46 -11.61
CA GLY A 338 3.81 -20.24 -10.95
C GLY A 338 2.84 -19.10 -11.22
N GLN A 339 3.38 -17.93 -11.26
CA GLN A 339 2.63 -16.71 -11.55
C GLN A 339 2.22 -16.73 -13.03
N THR A 340 0.93 -16.83 -13.31
CA THR A 340 0.41 -16.82 -14.67
C THR A 340 0.24 -15.39 -15.15
N SER A 341 0.98 -15.04 -16.19
CA SER A 341 0.83 -13.83 -16.96
C SER A 341 0.14 -14.16 -18.29
N LEU A 342 -0.21 -13.16 -19.06
CA LEU A 342 -0.81 -13.38 -20.38
C LEU A 342 -0.50 -12.20 -21.31
N PHE A 343 -0.54 -12.48 -22.61
CA PHE A 343 -0.63 -11.42 -23.62
C PHE A 343 -1.76 -11.70 -24.61
N ILE A 344 -2.22 -10.66 -25.26
CA ILE A 344 -3.30 -10.74 -26.23
C ILE A 344 -2.71 -10.64 -27.61
N TYR A 345 -2.96 -11.66 -28.44
CA TYR A 345 -2.73 -11.61 -29.89
C TYR A 345 -3.96 -11.00 -30.57
N ASP A 346 -3.80 -9.91 -31.30
CA ASP A 346 -4.89 -9.13 -31.91
C ASP A 346 -4.77 -9.15 -33.45
N ALA A 347 -5.67 -9.87 -34.09
CA ALA A 347 -5.85 -9.92 -35.53
C ALA A 347 -7.02 -9.04 -36.02
N SER A 348 -7.55 -8.16 -35.15
CA SER A 348 -8.71 -7.31 -35.49
C SER A 348 -8.39 -6.31 -36.59
N GLN A 349 -9.40 -6.02 -37.41
CA GLN A 349 -9.32 -5.06 -38.50
C GLN A 349 -8.88 -3.67 -38.02
N ARG A 350 -7.82 -3.11 -38.64
CA ARG A 350 -7.43 -1.73 -38.42
C ARG A 350 -8.24 -0.76 -39.30
N PRO A 351 -8.50 0.46 -38.85
CA PRO A 351 -9.08 1.50 -39.72
C PRO A 351 -8.23 1.65 -40.98
N ASN A 352 -8.87 1.60 -42.15
CA ASN A 352 -8.27 1.71 -43.49
C ASN A 352 -7.62 0.43 -44.06
N THR A 353 -7.84 -0.73 -43.51
CA THR A 353 -7.44 -2.00 -44.12
C THR A 353 -8.68 -2.86 -44.39
N ASN A 354 -8.73 -3.49 -45.58
CA ASN A 354 -9.77 -4.47 -45.90
C ASN A 354 -9.43 -5.87 -45.34
N ASN A 355 -8.74 -5.93 -44.22
CA ASN A 355 -8.26 -7.18 -43.66
C ASN A 355 -9.37 -7.81 -42.81
N THR A 356 -9.71 -9.07 -43.10
CA THR A 356 -10.73 -9.89 -42.43
C THR A 356 -10.10 -11.06 -41.70
N LEU A 357 -8.86 -10.91 -41.18
CA LEU A 357 -8.18 -11.99 -40.47
C LEU A 357 -8.97 -12.41 -39.22
N ASN A 358 -9.00 -13.73 -39.02
CA ASN A 358 -9.63 -14.35 -37.87
C ASN A 358 -8.63 -15.31 -37.21
N ILE A 359 -8.75 -15.55 -35.92
CA ILE A 359 -7.90 -16.50 -35.18
C ILE A 359 -7.98 -17.92 -35.76
N ARG A 360 -9.07 -18.25 -36.44
CA ARG A 360 -9.25 -19.53 -37.13
C ARG A 360 -8.51 -19.63 -38.46
N ASP A 361 -7.94 -18.54 -38.95
CA ASP A 361 -7.15 -18.57 -40.20
C ASP A 361 -5.75 -19.14 -39.92
N LEU A 362 -5.33 -20.12 -40.72
CA LEU A 362 -4.06 -20.81 -40.51
C LEU A 362 -2.85 -19.88 -40.43
N PRO A 363 -2.69 -18.87 -41.28
CA PRO A 363 -1.56 -17.93 -41.13
C PRO A 363 -1.55 -17.16 -39.82
N VAL A 364 -2.73 -16.98 -39.18
CA VAL A 364 -2.83 -16.35 -37.86
C VAL A 364 -2.39 -17.32 -36.78
N LEU A 365 -2.82 -18.60 -36.88
CA LEU A 365 -2.38 -19.66 -35.98
C LEU A 365 -0.85 -19.88 -36.07
N ASP A 366 -0.29 -19.91 -37.27
CA ASP A 366 1.16 -20.01 -37.49
C ASP A 366 1.92 -18.80 -36.85
N SER A 367 1.34 -17.62 -36.95
CA SER A 367 1.93 -16.44 -36.36
C SER A 367 1.84 -16.43 -34.83
N ILE A 368 0.79 -17.02 -34.25
CA ILE A 368 0.69 -17.21 -32.81
C ILE A 368 1.74 -18.22 -32.35
N ASP A 369 1.87 -19.36 -33.05
CA ASP A 369 2.85 -20.38 -32.75
C ASP A 369 4.29 -19.84 -32.80
N ALA A 370 4.61 -19.03 -33.79
CA ALA A 370 5.91 -18.40 -33.89
C ALA A 370 6.19 -17.44 -32.68
N MET A 371 5.19 -16.65 -32.28
CA MET A 371 5.32 -15.80 -31.11
C MET A 371 5.46 -16.58 -29.81
N GLU A 372 4.75 -17.73 -29.68
CA GLU A 372 4.92 -18.63 -28.54
C GLU A 372 6.33 -19.20 -28.50
N GLN A 373 6.85 -19.67 -29.63
CA GLN A 373 8.22 -20.20 -29.70
C GLN A 373 9.26 -19.15 -29.32
N ASP A 374 9.10 -17.91 -29.75
CA ASP A 374 10.00 -16.82 -29.37
C ASP A 374 9.96 -16.55 -27.87
N VAL A 375 8.75 -16.56 -27.27
CA VAL A 375 8.58 -16.36 -25.81
C VAL A 375 9.07 -17.57 -25.01
N ASP A 376 8.86 -18.79 -25.51
CA ASP A 376 9.35 -20.03 -24.87
C ASP A 376 10.89 -20.16 -24.92
N MET A 377 11.61 -19.33 -25.70
CA MET A 377 13.08 -19.23 -25.66
C MET A 377 13.59 -18.50 -24.43
N VAL A 378 12.75 -17.71 -23.78
CA VAL A 378 13.11 -17.02 -22.52
C VAL A 378 13.18 -18.06 -21.40
N ASP A 379 14.23 -18.01 -20.60
CA ASP A 379 14.49 -18.97 -19.54
C ASP A 379 13.30 -19.12 -18.57
N GLU A 380 13.03 -20.35 -18.16
CA GLU A 380 11.96 -20.70 -17.19
C GLU A 380 10.55 -20.25 -17.60
N THR A 381 10.32 -20.02 -18.90
CA THR A 381 9.03 -19.55 -19.41
C THR A 381 8.38 -20.64 -20.25
N SER A 382 7.05 -20.78 -20.13
CA SER A 382 6.25 -21.68 -20.98
C SER A 382 4.93 -21.02 -21.35
N THR A 383 4.54 -21.18 -22.62
CA THR A 383 3.29 -20.62 -23.14
C THR A 383 2.19 -21.67 -23.26
N THR A 384 0.95 -21.22 -23.12
CA THR A 384 -0.25 -22.06 -23.32
C THR A 384 -1.33 -21.26 -24.01
N SER A 385 -1.79 -21.73 -25.14
CA SER A 385 -2.87 -21.09 -25.91
C SER A 385 -3.74 -22.12 -26.66
N ILE A 386 -4.48 -21.61 -27.63
CA ILE A 386 -5.22 -22.43 -28.58
C ILE A 386 -4.29 -23.37 -29.39
N ILE A 387 -3.04 -22.95 -29.62
CA ILE A 387 -2.04 -23.76 -30.34
C ILE A 387 -1.69 -24.99 -29.54
N THR A 388 -1.47 -24.86 -28.23
CA THR A 388 -1.21 -26.01 -27.34
C THR A 388 -2.34 -27.04 -27.43
N PHE A 389 -3.60 -26.56 -27.49
CA PHE A 389 -4.77 -27.42 -27.67
C PHE A 389 -4.71 -28.13 -29.03
N LEU A 390 -4.44 -27.41 -30.13
CA LEU A 390 -4.36 -27.99 -31.48
C LEU A 390 -3.24 -29.03 -31.59
N LYS A 391 -2.11 -28.83 -30.91
CA LYS A 391 -1.00 -29.79 -30.83
C LYS A 391 -1.31 -31.02 -29.98
N ALA A 392 -2.21 -30.90 -28.99
CA ALA A 392 -2.57 -31.99 -28.09
C ALA A 392 -3.71 -32.88 -28.61
N VAL A 393 -4.57 -32.34 -29.48
CA VAL A 393 -5.75 -33.11 -29.98
C VAL A 393 -5.33 -34.11 -31.05
N PRO A 394 -5.49 -35.42 -30.82
CA PRO A 394 -5.28 -36.41 -31.86
C PRO A 394 -6.39 -36.32 -32.93
N ALA A 395 -6.01 -36.35 -34.17
CA ALA A 395 -6.93 -36.28 -35.30
C ALA A 395 -6.52 -37.25 -36.40
N THR A 396 -7.53 -37.69 -37.15
CA THR A 396 -7.33 -38.64 -38.27
C THR A 396 -8.21 -38.18 -39.42
N ILE A 397 -7.66 -38.03 -40.58
CA ILE A 397 -8.43 -37.74 -41.79
C ILE A 397 -8.76 -39.06 -42.49
N THR A 398 -10.03 -39.44 -42.45
CA THR A 398 -10.51 -40.61 -43.15
C THR A 398 -11.40 -40.18 -44.32
N LEU A 399 -10.98 -40.46 -45.53
CA LEU A 399 -11.76 -40.21 -46.74
C LEU A 399 -12.82 -41.30 -46.95
N THR A 400 -13.73 -41.09 -47.91
CA THR A 400 -14.74 -42.08 -48.33
C THR A 400 -14.10 -43.43 -48.64
N GLU A 401 -14.74 -44.51 -48.18
CA GLU A 401 -14.28 -45.92 -48.32
C GLU A 401 -13.19 -46.41 -47.34
N GLY A 402 -12.94 -45.65 -46.22
CA GLY A 402 -12.05 -46.10 -45.16
C GLY A 402 -10.55 -45.91 -45.46
N VAL A 403 -10.22 -45.03 -46.39
CA VAL A 403 -8.83 -44.65 -46.66
C VAL A 403 -8.43 -43.53 -45.69
N THR A 404 -7.49 -43.83 -44.78
CA THR A 404 -6.89 -42.84 -43.89
C THR A 404 -5.74 -42.17 -44.64
N VAL A 405 -5.75 -40.85 -44.72
CA VAL A 405 -4.74 -40.04 -45.41
C VAL A 405 -3.82 -39.25 -44.45
N GLY A 406 -4.15 -39.16 -43.17
CA GLY A 406 -3.29 -38.57 -42.17
C GLY A 406 -3.69 -39.04 -40.78
N ASP A 407 -2.70 -39.21 -39.89
CA ASP A 407 -2.85 -39.60 -38.49
C ASP A 407 -1.77 -38.89 -37.69
N GLY A 408 -2.16 -38.19 -36.62
CA GLY A 408 -1.25 -37.41 -35.77
C GLY A 408 -1.98 -36.41 -34.91
N SER A 409 -1.30 -35.34 -34.48
CA SER A 409 -1.99 -34.23 -33.86
C SER A 409 -2.77 -33.41 -34.91
N LEU A 410 -3.80 -32.72 -34.49
CA LEU A 410 -4.54 -31.84 -35.41
C LEU A 410 -3.60 -30.78 -36.02
N TRP A 411 -2.64 -30.28 -35.24
CA TRP A 411 -1.62 -29.35 -35.71
C TRP A 411 -0.77 -29.95 -36.84
N ASP A 412 -0.24 -31.15 -36.65
CA ASP A 412 0.56 -31.86 -37.67
C ASP A 412 -0.24 -32.09 -38.94
N LEU A 413 -1.52 -32.47 -38.79
CA LEU A 413 -2.39 -32.68 -39.95
C LEU A 413 -2.67 -31.38 -40.70
N LEU A 414 -2.82 -30.23 -40.01
CA LEU A 414 -3.01 -28.94 -40.67
C LEU A 414 -1.78 -28.50 -41.45
N HIS A 415 -0.59 -28.99 -41.07
CA HIS A 415 0.70 -28.67 -41.72
C HIS A 415 1.24 -29.80 -42.59
N ASP A 416 0.43 -30.86 -42.87
CA ASP A 416 0.82 -31.94 -43.75
C ASP A 416 1.18 -31.38 -45.15
N PRO A 417 2.39 -31.60 -45.66
CA PRO A 417 2.81 -31.10 -46.98
C PRO A 417 1.93 -31.58 -48.12
N CYS A 418 1.16 -32.64 -47.94
CA CYS A 418 0.24 -33.17 -48.94
C CYS A 418 -0.95 -32.25 -49.24
N TRP A 419 -1.25 -31.24 -48.40
CA TRP A 419 -2.27 -30.25 -48.72
C TRP A 419 -1.98 -29.45 -49.99
N GLU A 420 -0.70 -29.18 -50.27
CA GLU A 420 -0.24 -28.35 -51.37
C GLU A 420 0.48 -29.13 -52.46
N SER A 421 0.71 -30.43 -52.26
CA SER A 421 1.45 -31.26 -53.23
C SER A 421 0.62 -31.56 -54.47
N GLU A 422 1.14 -31.18 -55.63
CA GLU A 422 0.62 -31.57 -56.93
C GLU A 422 1.25 -32.87 -57.45
N ASP A 423 2.31 -33.34 -56.77
CA ASP A 423 3.05 -34.54 -57.22
C ASP A 423 2.39 -35.82 -56.74
N LEU A 424 1.65 -36.44 -57.63
CA LEU A 424 0.95 -37.71 -57.41
C LEU A 424 1.91 -38.89 -57.29
N ALA A 425 3.22 -38.69 -57.56
CA ALA A 425 4.23 -39.73 -57.47
C ALA A 425 4.81 -39.86 -56.05
N ASP A 426 4.54 -38.92 -55.17
CA ASP A 426 4.93 -39.01 -53.78
C ASP A 426 4.08 -40.06 -53.04
N LEU A 427 4.72 -41.16 -52.66
CA LEU A 427 4.07 -42.29 -52.00
C LEU A 427 3.41 -41.90 -50.67
N ASN A 428 3.90 -40.85 -50.04
CA ASN A 428 3.34 -40.36 -48.80
C ASN A 428 2.02 -39.60 -49.00
N CYS A 429 1.79 -39.02 -50.17
CA CYS A 429 0.57 -38.29 -50.51
C CYS A 429 -0.39 -39.07 -51.41
N ALA A 430 -0.16 -40.36 -51.64
CA ALA A 430 -0.96 -41.19 -52.59
C ALA A 430 -2.47 -41.21 -52.25
N GLY A 431 -2.85 -41.20 -50.97
CA GLY A 431 -4.25 -41.13 -50.54
C GLY A 431 -4.94 -39.81 -50.86
N TRP A 432 -4.18 -38.71 -50.98
CA TRP A 432 -4.70 -37.37 -51.26
C TRP A 432 -5.15 -37.19 -52.70
N THR A 433 -4.85 -38.10 -53.58
CA THR A 433 -5.35 -38.12 -54.98
C THR A 433 -6.88 -38.14 -55.05
N LEU A 434 -7.54 -38.62 -53.98
CA LEU A 434 -8.99 -38.66 -53.88
C LEU A 434 -9.64 -37.31 -53.57
N VAL A 435 -8.86 -36.30 -53.14
CA VAL A 435 -9.34 -34.92 -52.83
C VAL A 435 -8.76 -33.96 -53.87
N PRO A 436 -9.59 -33.35 -54.72
CA PRO A 436 -9.14 -32.33 -55.68
C PRO A 436 -8.40 -31.21 -54.98
N LEU A 437 -7.31 -30.70 -55.54
CA LEU A 437 -6.50 -29.61 -54.94
C LEU A 437 -7.35 -28.39 -54.61
N ALA A 438 -8.33 -28.03 -55.45
CA ALA A 438 -9.24 -26.93 -55.24
C ALA A 438 -10.18 -27.12 -54.01
N GLU A 439 -10.38 -28.33 -53.54
CA GLU A 439 -11.24 -28.64 -52.38
C GLU A 439 -10.42 -28.79 -51.09
N ARG A 440 -9.10 -28.98 -51.17
CA ARG A 440 -8.22 -29.22 -50.02
C ARG A 440 -8.17 -28.04 -49.08
N GLU A 441 -8.08 -26.82 -49.63
CA GLU A 441 -8.05 -25.60 -48.80
C GLU A 441 -9.37 -25.40 -48.03
N ALA A 442 -10.52 -25.67 -48.66
CA ALA A 442 -11.81 -25.61 -48.01
C ALA A 442 -11.92 -26.67 -46.90
N LEU A 443 -11.46 -27.89 -47.16
CA LEU A 443 -11.45 -28.97 -46.18
C LEU A 443 -10.54 -28.67 -44.99
N ARG A 444 -9.35 -28.13 -45.24
CA ARG A 444 -8.39 -27.69 -44.21
C ARG A 444 -9.01 -26.64 -43.30
N LYS A 445 -9.71 -25.64 -43.88
CA LYS A 445 -10.43 -24.61 -43.14
C LYS A 445 -11.59 -25.16 -42.34
N ASP A 446 -12.34 -26.12 -42.90
CA ASP A 446 -13.45 -26.77 -42.18
C ASP A 446 -12.94 -27.61 -41.01
N MET A 447 -11.78 -28.24 -41.11
CA MET A 447 -11.15 -28.93 -39.98
C MET A 447 -10.84 -27.99 -38.80
N VAL A 448 -10.27 -26.83 -39.09
CA VAL A 448 -10.04 -25.81 -38.06
C VAL A 448 -11.36 -25.39 -37.41
N ASN A 449 -12.38 -25.11 -38.23
CA ASN A 449 -13.69 -24.70 -37.72
C ASN A 449 -14.33 -25.78 -36.83
N VAL A 450 -14.28 -27.06 -37.26
CA VAL A 450 -14.79 -28.17 -36.46
C VAL A 450 -14.05 -28.30 -35.14
N ALA A 451 -12.73 -28.18 -35.13
CA ALA A 451 -11.94 -28.20 -33.91
C ALA A 451 -12.37 -27.12 -32.92
N PHE A 452 -12.50 -25.87 -33.36
CA PHE A 452 -12.95 -24.77 -32.53
C PHE A 452 -14.41 -24.91 -32.06
N ASP A 453 -15.28 -25.47 -32.89
CA ASP A 453 -16.71 -25.66 -32.59
C ASP A 453 -16.97 -26.84 -31.64
N THR A 454 -16.03 -27.79 -31.52
CA THR A 454 -16.07 -28.87 -30.53
C THR A 454 -15.66 -28.41 -29.13
N LEU A 455 -14.94 -27.32 -29.01
CA LEU A 455 -14.66 -26.71 -27.72
C LEU A 455 -15.95 -26.18 -27.07
N SER A 456 -16.11 -26.43 -25.78
CA SER A 456 -17.21 -25.80 -25.03
C SER A 456 -17.10 -24.28 -25.11
N LYS A 457 -18.23 -23.58 -24.94
CA LYS A 457 -18.26 -22.12 -24.99
C LYS A 457 -17.31 -21.53 -23.92
N GLU A 458 -17.27 -22.16 -22.76
CA GLU A 458 -16.45 -21.76 -21.61
C GLU A 458 -14.96 -21.85 -21.96
N VAL A 459 -14.48 -23.01 -22.43
CA VAL A 459 -13.07 -23.20 -22.82
C VAL A 459 -12.68 -22.24 -23.95
N ARG A 460 -13.56 -22.07 -24.94
CA ARG A 460 -13.31 -21.14 -26.05
C ARG A 460 -13.19 -19.70 -25.58
N SER A 461 -14.03 -19.26 -24.62
CA SER A 461 -13.96 -17.90 -24.08
C SER A 461 -12.70 -17.63 -23.24
N MET A 462 -12.04 -18.67 -22.75
CA MET A 462 -10.73 -18.55 -22.07
C MET A 462 -9.58 -18.33 -23.06
N LEU A 463 -9.72 -18.82 -24.29
CA LEU A 463 -8.63 -18.80 -25.27
C LEU A 463 -8.80 -17.72 -26.34
N MET A 464 -10.04 -17.29 -26.63
CA MET A 464 -10.33 -16.29 -27.66
C MET A 464 -11.62 -15.52 -27.40
N ASN A 465 -11.73 -14.34 -27.98
CA ASN A 465 -12.96 -13.54 -27.90
C ASN A 465 -14.07 -14.11 -28.82
N GLU A 466 -15.32 -13.76 -28.54
CA GLU A 466 -16.49 -14.21 -29.32
C GLU A 466 -16.41 -13.84 -30.81
N GLY A 467 -15.77 -12.72 -31.15
CA GLY A 467 -15.57 -12.28 -32.51
C GLY A 467 -14.50 -13.03 -33.28
N GLY A 468 -13.73 -13.89 -32.64
CA GLY A 468 -12.62 -14.63 -33.24
C GLY A 468 -11.48 -13.76 -33.76
N THR A 469 -11.34 -12.57 -33.23
CA THR A 469 -10.33 -11.59 -33.68
C THR A 469 -9.16 -11.43 -32.71
N LYS A 470 -9.28 -11.96 -31.50
CA LYS A 470 -8.25 -11.91 -30.46
C LYS A 470 -8.10 -13.26 -29.81
N ALA A 471 -6.86 -13.66 -29.58
CA ALA A 471 -6.51 -14.83 -28.77
C ALA A 471 -5.75 -14.41 -27.52
N ILE A 472 -5.87 -15.21 -26.48
CA ILE A 472 -5.10 -15.08 -25.24
C ILE A 472 -4.02 -16.16 -25.28
N VAL A 473 -2.79 -15.74 -25.00
CA VAL A 473 -1.66 -16.61 -24.75
C VAL A 473 -1.28 -16.45 -23.27
N TYR A 474 -1.39 -17.52 -22.53
CA TYR A 474 -0.95 -17.59 -21.14
C TYR A 474 0.54 -17.86 -21.10
N VAL A 475 1.23 -17.12 -20.26
CA VAL A 475 2.66 -17.26 -20.00
C VAL A 475 2.84 -17.69 -18.56
N SER A 476 3.39 -18.86 -18.36
CA SER A 476 3.60 -19.46 -17.05
C SER A 476 5.08 -19.40 -16.69
N GLN A 477 5.39 -18.88 -15.52
CA GLN A 477 6.74 -18.79 -14.98
C GLN A 477 6.74 -19.33 -13.54
N PRO A 478 7.80 -20.01 -13.06
CA PRO A 478 7.88 -20.46 -11.68
C PRO A 478 7.92 -19.28 -10.72
N TYR A 479 7.70 -19.56 -9.45
CA TYR A 479 7.81 -18.54 -8.40
C TYR A 479 9.27 -18.15 -8.23
N MET A 480 9.61 -16.88 -8.47
CA MET A 480 10.97 -16.37 -8.44
C MET A 480 11.03 -14.98 -7.77
N ASN A 481 12.24 -14.55 -7.49
CA ASN A 481 12.48 -13.20 -6.98
C ASN A 481 12.02 -12.14 -8.01
N LEU A 482 11.39 -11.06 -7.54
CA LEU A 482 10.86 -9.99 -8.40
C LEU A 482 11.91 -9.32 -9.29
N ASN A 483 13.18 -9.27 -8.89
CA ASN A 483 14.25 -8.74 -9.75
C ASN A 483 14.44 -9.63 -10.98
N VAL A 484 14.56 -10.95 -10.76
CA VAL A 484 14.70 -11.92 -11.86
C VAL A 484 13.44 -11.91 -12.73
N ALA A 485 12.27 -11.89 -12.09
CA ALA A 485 10.99 -11.80 -12.80
C ALA A 485 10.87 -10.51 -13.63
N GLY A 486 11.43 -9.40 -13.16
CA GLY A 486 11.49 -8.13 -13.87
C GLY A 486 12.37 -8.22 -15.12
N GLU A 487 13.57 -8.79 -15.00
CA GLU A 487 14.46 -9.00 -16.15
C GLU A 487 13.83 -9.88 -17.23
N LEU A 488 13.20 -10.99 -16.82
CA LEU A 488 12.51 -11.89 -17.75
C LEU A 488 11.27 -11.25 -18.39
N ARG A 489 10.52 -10.45 -17.63
CA ARG A 489 9.40 -9.66 -18.16
C ARG A 489 9.88 -8.69 -19.23
N ASP A 490 10.96 -7.96 -18.99
CA ASP A 490 11.49 -6.98 -19.93
C ASP A 490 11.94 -7.68 -21.24
N GLU A 491 12.56 -8.85 -21.14
CA GLU A 491 12.94 -9.66 -22.28
C GLU A 491 11.70 -10.15 -23.09
N ILE A 492 10.65 -10.61 -22.40
CA ILE A 492 9.38 -10.98 -23.04
C ILE A 492 8.70 -9.78 -23.68
N ASP A 493 8.67 -8.64 -22.99
CA ASP A 493 8.06 -7.41 -23.50
C ASP A 493 8.80 -6.85 -24.72
N ASP A 494 10.12 -7.00 -24.81
CA ASP A 494 10.90 -6.67 -26.01
C ASP A 494 10.49 -7.55 -27.20
N ILE A 495 10.33 -8.88 -26.99
CA ILE A 495 9.82 -9.80 -28.04
C ILE A 495 8.41 -9.39 -28.48
N LEU A 496 7.52 -9.11 -27.52
CA LEU A 496 6.14 -8.73 -27.80
C LEU A 496 6.05 -7.35 -28.48
N ALA A 497 6.96 -6.43 -28.17
CA ALA A 497 7.03 -5.08 -28.77
C ALA A 497 7.52 -5.12 -30.22
N GLU A 498 8.42 -6.07 -30.57
CA GLU A 498 8.78 -6.32 -31.99
C GLU A 498 7.56 -6.78 -32.78
N GLY A 499 6.69 -7.54 -32.13
CA GLY A 499 5.40 -7.97 -32.63
C GLY A 499 5.48 -9.08 -33.68
N PRO A 500 4.32 -9.61 -34.09
CA PRO A 500 4.25 -10.70 -35.03
C PRO A 500 4.65 -10.28 -36.45
N THR A 501 5.27 -11.22 -37.17
CA THR A 501 5.70 -11.01 -38.57
C THR A 501 4.52 -10.90 -39.54
N LEU A 502 3.33 -11.41 -39.18
CA LEU A 502 2.13 -11.35 -40.00
C LEU A 502 1.60 -9.92 -40.06
N LEU A 503 1.47 -9.38 -41.26
CA LEU A 503 0.99 -8.02 -41.49
C LEU A 503 -0.44 -7.82 -40.91
N ASN A 504 -0.66 -6.65 -40.31
CA ASN A 504 -1.92 -6.23 -39.69
C ASN A 504 -2.31 -6.99 -38.40
N THR A 505 -1.42 -7.72 -37.81
CA THR A 505 -1.58 -8.29 -36.47
C THR A 505 -0.67 -7.57 -35.47
N ARG A 506 -0.93 -7.72 -34.19
CA ARG A 506 -0.13 -7.15 -33.10
C ARG A 506 -0.32 -7.96 -31.81
N THR A 507 0.62 -7.82 -30.92
CA THR A 507 0.55 -8.32 -29.55
C THR A 507 0.38 -7.17 -28.55
N SER A 508 -0.23 -7.44 -27.42
CA SER A 508 -0.08 -6.58 -26.24
C SER A 508 1.23 -6.91 -25.53
N LEU A 509 1.72 -6.02 -24.70
CA LEU A 509 2.74 -6.35 -23.73
C LEU A 509 2.20 -7.37 -22.70
N LEU A 510 3.10 -7.99 -21.95
CA LEU A 510 2.77 -8.94 -20.90
C LEU A 510 1.90 -8.26 -19.83
N THR A 511 0.81 -8.93 -19.42
CA THR A 511 -0.09 -8.48 -18.37
C THR A 511 -0.50 -9.65 -17.49
N GLY A 512 -1.15 -9.36 -16.37
CA GLY A 512 -1.53 -10.39 -15.39
C GLY A 512 -0.99 -10.08 -14.01
N GLY A 513 -1.01 -11.06 -13.11
CA GLY A 513 -0.65 -10.85 -11.71
C GLY A 513 0.79 -10.38 -11.51
N LEU A 514 1.75 -11.06 -12.16
CA LEU A 514 3.17 -10.73 -12.02
C LEU A 514 3.54 -9.37 -12.63
N PRO A 515 3.21 -9.05 -13.90
CA PRO A 515 3.51 -7.73 -14.46
C PRO A 515 2.89 -6.58 -13.67
N VAL A 516 1.65 -6.74 -13.21
CA VAL A 516 0.99 -5.72 -12.36
C VAL A 516 1.73 -5.55 -11.03
N SER A 517 2.20 -6.63 -10.41
CA SER A 517 2.99 -6.56 -9.19
C SER A 517 4.32 -5.84 -9.39
N LEU A 518 4.99 -6.07 -10.52
CA LEU A 518 6.23 -5.40 -10.91
C LEU A 518 5.99 -3.89 -11.14
N ASP A 519 4.95 -3.53 -11.90
CA ASP A 519 4.57 -2.13 -12.14
C ASP A 519 4.23 -1.39 -10.83
N ILE A 520 3.53 -2.07 -9.90
CA ILE A 520 3.23 -1.51 -8.58
C ILE A 520 4.52 -1.28 -7.80
N ASN A 521 5.45 -2.26 -7.82
CA ASN A 521 6.72 -2.14 -7.10
C ASN A 521 7.57 -0.98 -7.62
N GLU A 522 7.71 -0.82 -8.93
CA GLU A 522 8.39 0.32 -9.55
C GLU A 522 7.68 1.64 -9.18
N GLY A 523 6.36 1.66 -9.26
CA GLY A 523 5.54 2.80 -8.85
C GLY A 523 5.69 3.16 -7.36
N ILE A 524 5.96 2.20 -6.49
CA ILE A 524 6.22 2.41 -5.06
C ILE A 524 7.53 3.17 -4.87
N HIS A 525 8.62 2.73 -5.52
CA HIS A 525 9.93 3.39 -5.43
C HIS A 525 9.90 4.81 -5.95
N ASP A 526 9.29 5.03 -7.10
CA ASP A 526 9.13 6.36 -7.70
C ASP A 526 8.28 7.26 -6.81
N THR A 527 7.19 6.73 -6.27
CA THR A 527 6.30 7.47 -5.36
C THR A 527 7.03 7.88 -4.09
N GLN A 528 7.80 6.98 -3.47
CA GLN A 528 8.55 7.26 -2.24
C GLN A 528 9.52 8.42 -2.43
N SER A 529 10.36 8.34 -3.45
CA SER A 529 11.38 9.35 -3.73
C SER A 529 10.76 10.69 -4.11
N THR A 530 9.81 10.68 -5.02
CA THR A 530 9.16 11.89 -5.55
C THR A 530 8.33 12.59 -4.48
N THR A 531 7.52 11.87 -3.72
CA THR A 531 6.66 12.46 -2.68
C THR A 531 7.49 13.02 -1.51
N THR A 532 8.55 12.32 -1.11
CA THR A 532 9.44 12.75 -0.04
C THR A 532 10.15 14.05 -0.41
N LEU A 533 10.77 14.12 -1.60
CA LEU A 533 11.45 15.32 -2.09
C LEU A 533 10.49 16.49 -2.29
N LEU A 534 9.34 16.24 -2.88
CA LEU A 534 8.35 17.28 -3.12
C LEU A 534 7.77 17.82 -1.81
N THR A 535 7.49 16.94 -0.85
CA THR A 535 7.01 17.34 0.48
C THR A 535 8.05 18.20 1.19
N LEU A 536 9.31 17.80 1.17
CA LEU A 536 10.42 18.58 1.72
C LEU A 536 10.46 20.00 1.12
N LEU A 537 10.37 20.09 -0.22
CA LEU A 537 10.40 21.36 -0.92
C LEU A 537 9.18 22.23 -0.61
N VAL A 538 7.97 21.65 -0.72
CA VAL A 538 6.71 22.39 -0.48
C VAL A 538 6.63 22.89 0.95
N LEU A 539 6.95 22.05 1.94
CA LEU A 539 6.93 22.44 3.35
C LEU A 539 8.02 23.49 3.67
N THR A 540 9.21 23.34 3.11
CA THR A 540 10.29 24.33 3.28
C THR A 540 9.86 25.70 2.76
N VAL A 541 9.29 25.76 1.55
CA VAL A 541 8.80 27.01 0.96
C VAL A 541 7.65 27.59 1.77
N LEU A 542 6.72 26.74 2.20
CA LEU A 542 5.60 27.16 3.06
C LEU A 542 6.11 27.78 4.38
N LEU A 543 7.07 27.14 5.05
CA LEU A 543 7.64 27.63 6.29
C LEU A 543 8.43 28.94 6.09
N MET A 544 9.16 29.09 4.98
CA MET A 544 9.79 30.37 4.64
C MET A 544 8.75 31.50 4.52
N PHE A 545 7.61 31.20 3.94
CA PHE A 545 6.50 32.14 3.80
C PHE A 545 5.85 32.44 5.17
N VAL A 546 5.55 31.42 5.96
CA VAL A 546 4.94 31.51 7.29
C VAL A 546 5.81 32.34 8.25
N PHE A 547 7.10 32.01 8.34
CA PHE A 547 8.03 32.75 9.20
C PHE A 547 8.51 34.07 8.59
N ARG A 548 8.17 34.35 7.32
CA ARG A 548 8.67 35.49 6.54
C ARG A 548 10.20 35.61 6.58
N SER A 549 10.88 34.45 6.63
CA SER A 549 12.32 34.33 6.74
C SER A 549 12.79 33.00 6.17
N ALA A 550 13.61 33.06 5.13
CA ALA A 550 14.19 31.87 4.53
C ALA A 550 15.06 31.07 5.53
N ARG A 551 15.81 31.80 6.39
CA ARG A 551 16.66 31.18 7.41
C ARG A 551 15.84 30.36 8.41
N LEU A 552 14.76 30.93 8.95
CA LEU A 552 13.94 30.25 9.95
C LEU A 552 13.19 29.07 9.33
N GLY A 553 12.67 29.21 8.11
CA GLY A 553 12.02 28.11 7.40
C GLY A 553 12.96 26.91 7.19
N ILE A 554 14.21 27.16 6.77
CA ILE A 554 15.20 26.09 6.61
C ILE A 554 15.54 25.46 7.97
N TYR A 555 15.82 26.26 8.99
CA TYR A 555 16.20 25.73 10.31
C TYR A 555 15.10 24.85 10.93
N THR A 556 13.83 25.16 10.69
CA THR A 556 12.69 24.36 11.15
C THR A 556 12.64 23.00 10.43
N MET A 557 13.06 22.93 9.17
CA MET A 557 13.05 21.69 8.38
C MET A 557 14.27 20.79 8.60
N VAL A 558 15.42 21.33 9.03
CA VAL A 558 16.68 20.56 9.18
C VAL A 558 16.53 19.30 10.04
N PRO A 559 15.93 19.34 11.26
CA PRO A 559 15.79 18.14 12.08
C PRO A 559 15.01 17.04 11.38
N VAL A 560 13.90 17.40 10.72
CA VAL A 560 13.05 16.45 10.00
C VAL A 560 13.76 15.86 8.81
N ALA A 561 14.46 16.69 8.02
CA ALA A 561 15.26 16.22 6.89
C ALA A 561 16.37 15.24 7.33
N VAL A 562 17.03 15.49 8.46
CA VAL A 562 18.06 14.61 9.02
C VAL A 562 17.47 13.24 9.39
N VAL A 563 16.32 13.20 10.06
CA VAL A 563 15.67 11.93 10.44
C VAL A 563 15.23 11.14 9.21
N ILE A 564 14.74 11.81 8.16
CA ILE A 564 14.41 11.13 6.89
C ILE A 564 15.66 10.54 6.23
N LEU A 565 16.81 11.21 6.30
CA LEU A 565 18.07 10.65 5.81
C LEU A 565 18.58 9.48 6.66
N TRP A 566 18.06 9.29 7.86
CA TRP A 566 18.33 8.11 8.69
C TRP A 566 17.37 6.95 8.40
N GLN A 567 16.26 7.20 7.71
CA GLN A 567 15.25 6.18 7.41
C GLN A 567 15.85 4.92 6.77
N PRO A 568 16.76 5.01 5.76
CA PRO A 568 17.43 3.84 5.20
C PRO A 568 18.14 2.99 6.25
N LEU A 569 18.90 3.65 7.12
CA LEU A 569 19.62 2.97 8.21
C LEU A 569 18.66 2.29 9.20
N LEU A 570 17.54 2.95 9.52
CA LEU A 570 16.52 2.39 10.40
C LEU A 570 15.82 1.19 9.75
N MET A 571 15.53 1.26 8.45
CA MET A 571 14.96 0.14 7.68
C MET A 571 15.91 -1.05 7.66
N GLN A 572 17.19 -0.83 7.33
CA GLN A 572 18.20 -1.88 7.32
C GLN A 572 18.40 -2.51 8.71
N SER A 573 18.44 -1.69 9.77
CA SER A 573 18.61 -2.20 11.14
C SER A 573 17.41 -2.99 11.66
N GLY A 574 16.21 -2.75 11.10
CA GLY A 574 14.96 -3.41 11.43
C GLY A 574 14.59 -4.54 10.48
N ASP A 575 15.42 -4.84 9.47
CA ASP A 575 15.13 -5.80 8.40
C ASP A 575 13.79 -5.47 7.68
N VAL A 576 13.57 -4.18 7.41
CA VAL A 576 12.34 -3.67 6.79
C VAL A 576 12.59 -3.32 5.34
N ASN A 577 11.92 -4.01 4.46
CA ASN A 577 11.97 -3.76 3.02
C ASN A 577 11.13 -2.55 2.61
N VAL A 578 11.46 -1.98 1.44
CA VAL A 578 10.61 -0.95 0.83
C VAL A 578 9.33 -1.59 0.33
N ASN A 579 8.20 -1.10 0.78
CA ASN A 579 6.88 -1.60 0.42
C ASN A 579 5.85 -0.47 0.31
N ILE A 580 4.62 -0.79 -0.05
CA ILE A 580 3.55 0.19 -0.25
C ILE A 580 3.27 1.03 1.03
N PHE A 581 3.47 0.46 2.22
CA PHE A 581 3.30 1.17 3.49
C PHE A 581 4.50 2.08 3.76
N THR A 582 5.72 1.57 3.56
CA THR A 582 6.95 2.32 3.83
C THR A 582 7.16 3.47 2.84
N ALA A 583 6.61 3.37 1.62
CA ALA A 583 6.66 4.43 0.61
C ALA A 583 6.06 5.76 1.08
N MET A 584 5.12 5.74 2.02
CA MET A 584 4.49 6.95 2.56
C MET A 584 5.22 7.55 3.75
N ILE A 585 6.11 6.78 4.40
CA ILE A 585 6.70 7.17 5.70
C ILE A 585 7.38 8.52 5.61
N GLY A 586 8.18 8.76 4.57
CA GLY A 586 8.87 10.03 4.39
C GLY A 586 7.93 11.22 4.42
N THR A 587 6.86 11.18 3.66
CA THR A 587 5.85 12.24 3.59
C THR A 587 5.10 12.39 4.90
N ILE A 588 4.75 11.28 5.55
CA ILE A 588 4.03 11.31 6.84
C ILE A 588 4.93 11.86 7.94
N VAL A 589 6.18 11.41 8.03
CA VAL A 589 7.15 11.92 9.01
C VAL A 589 7.45 13.39 8.80
N PHE A 590 7.54 13.88 7.55
CA PHE A 590 7.63 15.32 7.28
C PHE A 590 6.40 16.07 7.78
N GLY A 591 5.21 15.57 7.48
CA GLY A 591 3.96 16.21 7.86
C GLY A 591 3.77 16.32 9.37
N ILE A 592 4.12 15.26 10.11
CA ILE A 592 3.97 15.18 11.57
C ILE A 592 5.14 15.86 12.27
N GLY A 593 6.33 15.60 11.82
CA GLY A 593 7.54 15.99 12.54
C GLY A 593 7.87 17.47 12.48
N VAL A 594 7.32 18.16 11.50
CA VAL A 594 7.45 19.62 11.42
C VAL A 594 6.71 20.35 12.56
N ASP A 595 5.68 19.72 13.13
CA ASP A 595 4.82 20.33 14.15
C ASP A 595 5.60 20.76 15.39
N ASP A 596 6.37 19.86 15.99
CA ASP A 596 7.20 20.17 17.16
C ASP A 596 8.26 21.23 16.85
N SER A 597 8.88 21.15 15.67
CA SER A 597 9.84 22.14 15.21
C SER A 597 9.22 23.54 15.06
N ILE A 598 7.96 23.64 14.60
CA ILE A 598 7.21 24.91 14.52
C ILE A 598 6.96 25.48 15.92
N HIS A 599 6.52 24.62 16.86
CA HIS A 599 6.25 25.03 18.24
C HIS A 599 7.51 25.57 18.92
N VAL A 600 8.64 24.89 18.81
CA VAL A 600 9.93 25.36 19.35
C VAL A 600 10.38 26.65 18.68
N MET A 601 10.33 26.74 17.36
CA MET A 601 10.76 27.91 16.61
C MET A 601 9.87 29.13 16.89
N HIS A 602 8.56 28.94 16.99
CA HIS A 602 7.63 30.01 17.38
C HIS A 602 7.94 30.53 18.79
N ARG A 603 8.23 29.61 19.72
CA ARG A 603 8.57 29.98 21.09
C ARG A 603 9.91 30.72 21.20
N ILE A 604 10.94 30.27 20.43
CA ILE A 604 12.23 31.00 20.35
C ILE A 604 12.03 32.45 19.88
N ARG A 605 11.11 32.66 18.93
CA ARG A 605 10.80 34.05 18.49
C ARG A 605 10.09 34.87 19.57
N GLU A 606 9.22 34.28 20.39
CA GLU A 606 8.56 34.96 21.51
C GLU A 606 9.55 35.33 22.60
N GLU A 607 10.48 34.44 22.99
CA GLU A 607 11.46 34.64 24.06
C GLU A 607 12.72 35.39 23.59
N GLY A 608 12.91 35.51 22.27
CA GLY A 608 14.05 36.18 21.64
C GLY A 608 15.11 35.20 21.13
N GLU A 609 15.71 35.51 19.97
CA GLU A 609 16.72 34.69 19.26
C GLU A 609 18.11 34.81 19.93
N THR A 610 18.16 34.63 21.25
CA THR A 610 19.39 34.64 22.05
C THR A 610 19.61 33.27 22.70
N PRO A 611 20.85 32.91 23.11
CA PRO A 611 21.06 31.64 23.82
C PRO A 611 20.21 31.48 25.08
N HIS A 612 19.94 32.58 25.78
CA HIS A 612 19.04 32.57 26.96
C HIS A 612 17.58 32.36 26.55
N GLY A 613 17.11 33.07 25.51
CA GLY A 613 15.77 32.88 24.98
C GLY A 613 15.54 31.47 24.42
N MET A 614 16.52 30.89 23.75
CA MET A 614 16.47 29.51 23.30
C MET A 614 16.34 28.52 24.47
N ALA A 615 17.15 28.71 25.54
CA ALA A 615 17.05 27.85 26.72
C ALA A 615 15.68 28.00 27.41
N SER A 616 15.15 29.20 27.50
CA SER A 616 13.81 29.50 28.06
C SER A 616 12.70 28.85 27.21
N ALA A 617 12.80 28.93 25.89
CA ALA A 617 11.87 28.29 24.98
C ALA A 617 11.80 26.77 25.20
N ILE A 618 12.95 26.08 25.29
CA ILE A 618 13.03 24.63 25.53
C ILE A 618 12.53 24.28 26.95
N GLU A 619 12.82 25.10 27.96
CA GLU A 619 12.33 24.89 29.33
C GLU A 619 10.78 24.93 29.40
N GLU A 620 10.15 25.81 28.64
CA GLU A 620 8.70 25.99 28.67
C GLU A 620 7.93 25.06 27.72
N THR A 621 8.50 24.70 26.55
CA THR A 621 7.84 23.83 25.58
C THR A 621 8.24 22.36 25.72
N GLY A 622 9.44 22.05 26.23
CA GLY A 622 9.98 20.70 26.28
C GLY A 622 9.10 19.70 27.02
N GLN A 623 8.45 20.11 28.11
CA GLN A 623 7.50 19.24 28.83
C GLN A 623 6.31 18.87 27.95
N THR A 624 5.75 19.83 27.21
CA THR A 624 4.59 19.58 26.35
C THR A 624 4.98 18.68 25.19
N ILE A 625 6.12 18.94 24.54
CA ILE A 625 6.64 18.10 23.45
C ILE A 625 6.89 16.66 23.93
N PHE A 626 7.49 16.48 25.10
CA PHE A 626 7.69 15.14 25.67
C PHE A 626 6.35 14.43 25.95
N GLU A 627 5.37 15.13 26.51
CA GLU A 627 4.04 14.58 26.78
C GLU A 627 3.33 14.18 25.47
N THR A 628 3.40 15.02 24.43
CA THR A 628 2.79 14.74 23.11
C THR A 628 3.51 13.63 22.38
N THR A 629 4.84 13.60 22.38
CA THR A 629 5.64 12.53 21.76
C THR A 629 5.29 11.17 22.33
N ILE A 630 5.34 11.01 23.66
CA ILE A 630 5.03 9.70 24.28
C ILE A 630 3.58 9.31 24.01
N THR A 631 2.66 10.26 23.98
CA THR A 631 1.25 9.99 23.72
C THR A 631 1.04 9.54 22.27
N THR A 632 1.67 10.22 21.31
CA THR A 632 1.61 9.89 19.89
C THR A 632 2.25 8.54 19.60
N VAL A 633 3.46 8.30 20.12
CA VAL A 633 4.14 7.00 19.99
C VAL A 633 3.32 5.87 20.61
N SER A 634 2.66 6.10 21.76
CA SER A 634 1.81 5.08 22.38
C SER A 634 0.57 4.75 21.55
N GLY A 635 -0.02 5.75 20.89
CA GLY A 635 -1.14 5.54 19.97
C GLY A 635 -0.72 4.73 18.73
N ILE A 636 0.42 5.09 18.15
CA ILE A 636 1.01 4.41 16.99
C ILE A 636 1.47 2.99 17.34
N ALA A 637 1.99 2.76 18.54
CA ALA A 637 2.47 1.45 18.99
C ALA A 637 1.39 0.35 19.01
N ALA A 638 0.11 0.71 19.01
CA ALA A 638 -0.96 -0.27 18.81
C ALA A 638 -0.86 -1.00 17.47
N GLY A 639 -0.23 -0.38 16.48
CA GLY A 639 0.02 -0.96 15.18
C GLY A 639 1.03 -2.12 15.18
N PHE A 640 1.78 -2.34 16.27
CA PHE A 640 2.62 -3.54 16.46
C PHE A 640 1.78 -4.82 16.67
N LEU A 641 0.46 -4.68 16.79
CA LEU A 641 -0.49 -5.77 16.85
C LEU A 641 -1.10 -6.10 15.49
N ALA A 642 -0.67 -5.44 14.43
CA ALA A 642 -1.17 -5.68 13.07
C ALA A 642 -0.84 -7.10 12.62
N ALA A 643 -1.78 -7.74 11.94
CA ALA A 643 -1.57 -9.04 11.31
C ALA A 643 -0.77 -8.92 10.00
N PHE A 644 -0.76 -7.72 9.39
CA PHE A 644 0.03 -7.44 8.19
C PHE A 644 1.48 -7.05 8.56
N PRO A 645 2.51 -7.84 8.20
CA PRO A 645 3.90 -7.52 8.51
C PRO A 645 4.35 -6.16 7.94
N GLY A 646 3.91 -5.80 6.74
CA GLY A 646 4.20 -4.50 6.15
C GLY A 646 3.61 -3.34 6.95
N LEU A 647 2.42 -3.51 7.54
CA LEU A 647 1.76 -2.54 8.40
C LEU A 647 2.45 -2.46 9.79
N GLU A 648 2.82 -3.59 10.37
CA GLU A 648 3.60 -3.64 11.62
C GLU A 648 4.93 -2.90 11.46
N ASN A 649 5.69 -3.21 10.41
CA ASN A 649 6.96 -2.55 10.06
C ASN A 649 6.80 -1.05 9.84
N PHE A 650 5.72 -0.64 9.18
CA PHE A 650 5.38 0.78 9.02
C PHE A 650 5.23 1.48 10.37
N PHE A 651 4.46 0.92 11.30
CA PHE A 651 4.26 1.51 12.62
C PHE A 651 5.54 1.51 13.47
N MET A 652 6.38 0.47 13.34
CA MET A 652 7.69 0.41 13.98
C MET A 652 8.57 1.58 13.51
N LEU A 653 8.73 1.73 12.20
CA LEU A 653 9.53 2.81 11.62
C LEU A 653 8.98 4.20 11.95
N MET A 654 7.66 4.36 11.93
CA MET A 654 7.00 5.60 12.32
C MET A 654 7.28 5.95 13.78
N SER A 655 7.15 4.98 14.69
CA SER A 655 7.40 5.19 16.13
C SER A 655 8.85 5.57 16.41
N VAL A 656 9.79 4.87 15.77
CA VAL A 656 11.23 5.14 15.91
C VAL A 656 11.59 6.50 15.31
N SER A 657 11.16 6.79 14.08
CA SER A 657 11.44 8.05 13.39
C SER A 657 10.88 9.24 14.16
N TYR A 658 9.63 9.15 14.66
CA TYR A 658 9.01 10.20 15.44
C TYR A 658 9.70 10.41 16.79
N THR A 659 10.13 9.33 17.45
CA THR A 659 10.89 9.42 18.71
C THR A 659 12.21 10.14 18.51
N HIS A 660 12.98 9.81 17.46
CA HIS A 660 14.27 10.47 17.17
C HIS A 660 14.10 11.94 16.76
N LEU A 661 12.95 12.30 16.20
CA LEU A 661 12.67 13.66 15.79
C LEU A 661 12.35 14.57 16.97
N THR A 662 11.65 14.08 17.98
CA THR A 662 11.03 14.89 19.02
C THR A 662 11.76 14.84 20.36
N LEU A 663 12.48 13.75 20.63
CA LEU A 663 13.29 13.62 21.84
C LEU A 663 14.73 14.01 21.55
N PRO A 664 15.29 15.01 22.30
CA PRO A 664 16.66 15.49 22.09
C PRO A 664 17.72 14.48 22.46
#